data_27ddfa4dd0eb3053cc4ea252cc44db0b
#
_entry.id   27ddfa4dd0eb3053cc4ea252cc44db0b
#
_cell.length_a   1.000
_cell.length_b   1.000
_cell.length_c   1.000
_cell.angle_alpha   90.00
_cell.angle_beta   90.00
_cell.angle_gamma   90.00
#
_symmetry.space_group_name_H-M   'P 1'
#
loop_
_entity.id
_entity.type
_entity.pdbx_description
1 polymer ?
#
loop_
_entity_poly.entity_id
_entity_poly.type
_entity_poly.pdbx_seq_one_letter_code
_entity_poly.pdbx_strand_id
1 'polypeptide(L)'
;MAVNDPTDAGDRLVGDFQAYSQWRATLTQSVTRLSRWLTEQDLDDAQTQLRINALQTKLKDDKLNIAFVAEFSRGKSELINAIFFAHYGKRVLPSSAGRTTMCPTELLYDAGELPAIKLLPIETRAQNVTTSEYRRYPEEWTTIALDLDSPDQLLAAFRRVGETRRVPLAEAQRYGLYDASDADQQLIVGSDGTIEIPCWRHAVINFPHPLLEQGLVILDTPGLNAIGTEPELTLNLLPNAHAILFILAAETGVTKSDIDVWRNHIGKGNGRGRLVVLNKIDTLWDELKSPAETDAELARQVDSTAQLLGVSTRQVYPVSAQKALVAKVQDNGALLERTRLTALETALSEELLPAKLDIVRDATVTEVEDIVMATRGILSARRDGVTEQLFELTGLRGKNQDVVAQMMDKVQADKKEFEQGLVRFQALRSIFSQQQNQLLTLLGMDALKAQIAGIRAEMERSLFSFGESGLRSIMDRFFKDVNDNISKAAEQVAEVQAMMAAMYRKFSEEHGLGQVTPPPFSTLKYHKELARLEKSFREHFNTVGRLLTTSQGRLTHKFFETVASRVVYVFEVANRDVEHWLKAVMAPMETQVKEHQLQLRRRLESIKRIHKATDTLEGRIEELEDIDRQLAQQLAELNERQRAVFAVLNAGMSREAA
;
A
#
# COMPACT_ATOMS: atom_id res chain seq x y z
N MET A 1 -25.03 -16.36 33.14
CA MET A 1 -25.03 -15.24 32.17
C MET A 1 -24.36 -14.08 32.85
N ALA A 2 -23.08 -13.82 32.51
CA ALA A 2 -22.38 -12.67 33.03
C ALA A 2 -22.97 -11.42 32.33
N VAL A 3 -23.42 -10.46 33.13
CA VAL A 3 -23.86 -9.13 32.64
C VAL A 3 -22.60 -8.46 32.11
N ASN A 4 -22.48 -8.32 30.77
CA ASN A 4 -21.42 -7.53 30.17
C ASN A 4 -21.63 -6.05 30.59
N ASP A 5 -20.66 -5.50 31.28
CA ASP A 5 -20.61 -4.09 31.64
C ASP A 5 -20.55 -3.24 30.35
N PRO A 6 -21.43 -2.25 30.13
CA PRO A 6 -21.46 -1.44 28.90
C PRO A 6 -20.20 -0.61 28.65
N THR A 7 -19.40 -0.34 29.69
CA THR A 7 -18.08 0.33 29.57
C THR A 7 -17.02 -0.54 28.88
N ASP A 8 -17.24 -1.85 28.82
CA ASP A 8 -16.29 -2.86 28.35
C ASP A 8 -16.13 -2.92 26.81
N ALA A 9 -17.06 -2.43 25.99
CA ALA A 9 -17.01 -2.61 24.53
C ALA A 9 -16.08 -1.62 23.83
N GLY A 10 -15.98 -0.39 24.30
CA GLY A 10 -15.01 0.59 23.80
C GLY A 10 -13.60 0.22 24.20
N ASP A 11 -13.40 -0.20 25.44
CA ASP A 11 -12.12 -0.70 25.95
C ASP A 11 -11.72 -2.02 25.26
N ARG A 12 -12.70 -2.85 24.92
CA ARG A 12 -12.53 -4.08 24.15
C ARG A 12 -12.03 -3.81 22.73
N LEU A 13 -12.59 -2.82 22.03
CA LEU A 13 -12.14 -2.39 20.71
C LEU A 13 -10.68 -1.92 20.77
N VAL A 14 -10.33 -1.10 21.76
CA VAL A 14 -8.94 -0.66 21.99
C VAL A 14 -8.02 -1.84 22.26
N GLY A 15 -8.43 -2.78 23.12
CA GLY A 15 -7.68 -4.00 23.44
C GLY A 15 -7.45 -4.89 22.22
N ASP A 16 -8.46 -5.08 21.39
CA ASP A 16 -8.36 -5.90 20.17
C ASP A 16 -7.42 -5.25 19.13
N PHE A 17 -7.42 -3.92 19.00
CA PHE A 17 -6.46 -3.20 18.17
C PHE A 17 -5.03 -3.29 18.72
N GLN A 18 -4.86 -3.19 20.04
CA GLN A 18 -3.56 -3.39 20.68
C GLN A 18 -3.04 -4.82 20.44
N ALA A 19 -3.89 -5.82 20.61
CA ALA A 19 -3.53 -7.21 20.33
C ALA A 19 -3.11 -7.42 18.87
N TYR A 20 -3.83 -6.82 17.91
CA TYR A 20 -3.44 -6.83 16.49
C TYR A 20 -2.07 -6.18 16.25
N SER A 21 -1.83 -5.01 16.83
CA SER A 21 -0.56 -4.31 16.71
C SER A 21 0.60 -5.10 17.30
N GLN A 22 0.42 -5.72 18.48
CA GLN A 22 1.40 -6.59 19.11
C GLN A 22 1.67 -7.84 18.27
N TRP A 23 0.62 -8.48 17.75
CA TRP A 23 0.75 -9.61 16.84
C TRP A 23 1.57 -9.24 15.61
N ARG A 24 1.26 -8.10 14.96
CA ARG A 24 1.98 -7.58 13.80
C ARG A 24 3.45 -7.27 14.11
N ALA A 25 3.74 -6.66 15.26
CA ALA A 25 5.09 -6.39 15.72
C ALA A 25 5.88 -7.69 15.93
N THR A 26 5.26 -8.70 16.55
CA THR A 26 5.85 -10.02 16.76
C THR A 26 6.12 -10.73 15.43
N LEU A 27 5.19 -10.63 14.48
CA LEU A 27 5.35 -11.18 13.13
C LEU A 27 6.52 -10.50 12.40
N THR A 28 6.59 -9.17 12.44
CA THR A 28 7.69 -8.39 11.85
C THR A 28 9.04 -8.79 12.45
N GLN A 29 9.08 -9.00 13.77
CA GLN A 29 10.29 -9.46 14.44
C GLN A 29 10.70 -10.88 14.02
N SER A 30 9.73 -11.78 13.84
CA SER A 30 9.99 -13.15 13.38
C SER A 30 10.52 -13.18 11.94
N VAL A 31 9.95 -12.38 11.04
CA VAL A 31 10.45 -12.20 9.67
C VAL A 31 11.86 -11.57 9.69
N THR A 32 12.12 -10.62 10.56
CA THR A 32 13.45 -10.00 10.70
C THR A 32 14.50 -10.99 11.20
N ARG A 33 14.13 -11.91 12.12
CA ARG A 33 15.01 -12.99 12.58
C ARG A 33 15.32 -13.98 11.45
N LEU A 34 14.34 -14.34 10.63
CA LEU A 34 14.56 -15.17 9.44
C LEU A 34 15.51 -14.46 8.46
N SER A 35 15.27 -13.19 8.15
CA SER A 35 16.13 -12.38 7.28
C SER A 35 17.58 -12.35 7.75
N ARG A 36 17.79 -12.06 9.03
CA ARG A 36 19.14 -12.01 9.62
C ARG A 36 19.86 -13.34 9.51
N TRP A 37 19.16 -14.44 9.81
CA TRP A 37 19.74 -15.78 9.70
C TRP A 37 20.13 -16.11 8.26
N LEU A 38 19.32 -15.75 7.27
CA LEU A 38 19.66 -15.94 5.85
C LEU A 38 20.94 -15.20 5.48
N THR A 39 21.11 -13.96 5.95
CA THR A 39 22.30 -13.16 5.72
C THR A 39 23.53 -13.76 6.43
N GLU A 40 23.39 -14.20 7.68
CA GLU A 40 24.47 -14.82 8.46
C GLU A 40 24.97 -16.15 7.84
N GLN A 41 24.08 -16.86 7.13
CA GLN A 41 24.40 -18.12 6.45
C GLN A 41 24.81 -17.95 4.98
N ASP A 42 24.91 -16.72 4.48
CA ASP A 42 25.20 -16.41 3.04
C ASP A 42 24.20 -17.10 2.09
N LEU A 43 22.90 -17.03 2.48
CA LEU A 43 21.77 -17.63 1.75
C LEU A 43 20.80 -16.59 1.19
N ASP A 44 21.10 -15.30 1.33
CA ASP A 44 20.26 -14.19 0.87
C ASP A 44 20.81 -13.60 -0.44
N ASP A 45 20.21 -14.00 -1.54
CA ASP A 45 20.45 -13.33 -2.82
C ASP A 45 19.65 -12.04 -2.97
N ALA A 46 19.93 -11.26 -4.01
CA ALA A 46 19.27 -9.99 -4.27
C ALA A 46 17.74 -10.12 -4.43
N GLN A 47 17.25 -11.26 -4.93
CA GLN A 47 15.82 -11.53 -5.05
C GLN A 47 15.19 -11.76 -3.67
N THR A 48 15.82 -12.58 -2.84
CA THR A 48 15.37 -12.86 -1.46
C THR A 48 15.35 -11.59 -0.62
N GLN A 49 16.40 -10.75 -0.73
CA GLN A 49 16.44 -9.44 -0.05
C GLN A 49 15.33 -8.51 -0.51
N LEU A 50 15.07 -8.42 -1.82
CA LEU A 50 13.99 -7.60 -2.35
C LEU A 50 12.62 -8.03 -1.79
N ARG A 51 12.34 -9.34 -1.75
CA ARG A 51 11.09 -9.91 -1.23
C ARG A 51 10.92 -9.66 0.25
N ILE A 52 11.97 -9.90 1.04
CA ILE A 52 11.95 -9.65 2.49
C ILE A 52 11.72 -8.18 2.78
N ASN A 53 12.42 -7.27 2.09
CA ASN A 53 12.25 -5.84 2.28
C ASN A 53 10.82 -5.38 1.92
N ALA A 54 10.25 -5.91 0.83
CA ALA A 54 8.87 -5.63 0.44
C ALA A 54 7.87 -6.11 1.51
N LEU A 55 8.08 -7.33 2.05
CA LEU A 55 7.25 -7.88 3.12
C LEU A 55 7.35 -7.05 4.41
N GLN A 56 8.56 -6.70 4.84
CA GLN A 56 8.77 -5.87 6.03
C GLN A 56 8.16 -4.48 5.89
N THR A 57 8.29 -3.85 4.73
CA THR A 57 7.66 -2.56 4.44
C THR A 57 6.15 -2.68 4.51
N LYS A 58 5.57 -3.71 3.88
CA LYS A 58 4.14 -3.98 3.92
C LYS A 58 3.62 -4.19 5.34
N LEU A 59 4.35 -4.93 6.18
CA LEU A 59 4.00 -5.15 7.59
C LEU A 59 4.13 -3.88 8.44
N LYS A 60 5.09 -2.99 8.15
CA LYS A 60 5.26 -1.70 8.85
C LYS A 60 4.16 -0.71 8.50
N ASP A 61 3.86 -0.58 7.21
CA ASP A 61 2.93 0.42 6.67
C ASP A 61 1.47 -0.06 6.69
N ASP A 62 1.20 -1.18 7.37
CA ASP A 62 -0.12 -1.77 7.43
C ASP A 62 -1.08 -0.91 8.27
N LYS A 63 -1.93 -0.16 7.57
CA LYS A 63 -2.97 0.70 8.14
C LYS A 63 -4.34 0.08 7.98
N LEU A 64 -5.22 0.29 8.95
CA LEU A 64 -6.62 -0.13 8.89
C LEU A 64 -7.51 1.07 8.59
N ASN A 65 -7.99 1.17 7.37
CA ASN A 65 -8.81 2.28 6.91
C ASN A 65 -10.30 2.01 7.15
N ILE A 66 -10.96 2.87 7.91
CA ILE A 66 -12.41 2.85 8.14
C ILE A 66 -13.02 4.11 7.55
N ALA A 67 -13.93 3.97 6.58
CA ALA A 67 -14.61 5.09 5.96
C ALA A 67 -16.00 5.30 6.58
N PHE A 68 -16.28 6.54 6.95
CA PHE A 68 -17.58 7.00 7.43
C PHE A 68 -18.31 7.75 6.31
N VAL A 69 -19.39 7.18 5.81
CA VAL A 69 -20.12 7.68 4.65
C VAL A 69 -21.56 8.01 5.06
N ALA A 70 -21.97 9.24 4.82
CA ALA A 70 -23.31 9.71 5.18
C ALA A 70 -23.75 10.89 4.32
N GLU A 71 -25.04 11.09 4.14
CA GLU A 71 -25.60 12.39 3.77
C GLU A 71 -25.37 13.46 4.85
N PHE A 72 -25.58 14.73 4.48
CA PHE A 72 -25.48 15.81 5.45
C PHE A 72 -26.45 15.61 6.62
N SER A 73 -26.05 16.04 7.81
CA SER A 73 -26.87 16.02 9.05
C SER A 73 -27.26 14.62 9.54
N ARG A 74 -26.69 13.52 9.06
CA ARG A 74 -26.96 12.15 9.56
C ARG A 74 -26.24 11.84 10.87
N GLY A 75 -25.40 12.74 11.38
CA GLY A 75 -24.67 12.58 12.65
C GLY A 75 -23.37 11.82 12.55
N LYS A 76 -22.70 11.87 11.40
CA LYS A 76 -21.40 11.22 11.14
C LYS A 76 -20.31 11.65 12.13
N SER A 77 -20.07 12.95 12.29
CA SER A 77 -19.06 13.47 13.22
C SER A 77 -19.39 13.15 14.69
N GLU A 78 -20.68 13.11 15.07
CA GLU A 78 -21.10 12.66 16.40
C GLU A 78 -20.77 11.18 16.62
N LEU A 79 -20.97 10.35 15.60
CA LEU A 79 -20.63 8.92 15.69
C LEU A 79 -19.12 8.71 15.85
N ILE A 80 -18.30 9.43 15.07
CA ILE A 80 -16.85 9.37 15.20
C ILE A 80 -16.42 9.83 16.60
N ASN A 81 -16.97 10.95 17.11
CA ASN A 81 -16.70 11.42 18.46
C ASN A 81 -17.12 10.39 19.53
N ALA A 82 -18.28 9.74 19.37
CA ALA A 82 -18.78 8.77 20.34
C ALA A 82 -17.95 7.47 20.39
N ILE A 83 -17.48 7.00 19.23
CA ILE A 83 -16.67 5.77 19.15
C ILE A 83 -15.24 6.04 19.59
N PHE A 84 -14.59 7.09 19.07
CA PHE A 84 -13.13 7.25 19.19
C PHE A 84 -12.70 8.33 20.19
N PHE A 85 -13.50 9.37 20.43
CA PHE A 85 -13.05 10.56 21.16
C PHE A 85 -13.83 10.88 22.45
N ALA A 86 -14.69 9.99 22.90
CA ALA A 86 -15.50 10.23 24.10
C ALA A 86 -14.68 10.50 25.36
N HIS A 87 -13.51 9.86 25.51
CA HIS A 87 -12.60 10.01 26.65
C HIS A 87 -12.00 11.43 26.79
N TYR A 88 -12.04 12.26 25.74
CA TYR A 88 -11.62 13.67 25.84
C TYR A 88 -12.66 14.55 26.57
N GLY A 89 -13.80 13.99 26.98
CA GLY A 89 -14.85 14.70 27.71
C GLY A 89 -15.60 15.77 26.90
N LYS A 90 -15.29 15.92 25.60
CA LYS A 90 -15.89 16.88 24.68
C LYS A 90 -15.77 16.44 23.23
N ARG A 91 -16.48 17.13 22.34
CA ARG A 91 -16.37 16.89 20.89
C ARG A 91 -15.01 17.33 20.38
N VAL A 92 -14.27 16.42 19.80
CA VAL A 92 -13.00 16.71 19.10
C VAL A 92 -13.30 17.14 17.67
N LEU A 93 -14.10 16.37 16.94
CA LEU A 93 -14.58 16.80 15.63
C LEU A 93 -15.77 17.76 15.79
N PRO A 94 -15.74 18.93 15.13
CA PRO A 94 -16.85 19.87 15.21
C PRO A 94 -18.12 19.25 14.61
N SER A 95 -19.21 19.37 15.33
CA SER A 95 -20.54 19.00 14.87
C SER A 95 -21.44 20.21 15.07
N SER A 96 -21.74 20.94 14.02
CA SER A 96 -22.68 22.05 14.03
C SER A 96 -23.88 21.76 13.11
N ALA A 97 -25.03 22.40 13.39
CA ALA A 97 -26.15 22.38 12.47
C ALA A 97 -25.72 23.08 11.16
N GLY A 98 -25.58 22.33 10.06
CA GLY A 98 -25.12 22.83 8.78
C GLY A 98 -24.08 21.90 8.13
N ARG A 99 -23.44 22.34 7.04
CA ARG A 99 -22.40 21.60 6.32
C ARG A 99 -21.10 21.60 7.12
N THR A 100 -20.90 20.61 7.99
CA THR A 100 -19.74 20.53 8.89
C THR A 100 -18.50 19.91 8.25
N THR A 101 -18.67 18.93 7.38
CA THR A 101 -17.57 18.27 6.67
C THR A 101 -17.64 18.65 5.21
N MET A 102 -16.82 19.62 4.82
CA MET A 102 -16.82 20.15 3.45
C MET A 102 -15.72 19.55 2.58
N CYS A 103 -14.68 18.97 3.18
CA CYS A 103 -13.64 18.26 2.46
C CYS A 103 -13.38 16.87 3.07
N PRO A 104 -12.93 15.90 2.28
CA PRO A 104 -12.46 14.61 2.79
C PRO A 104 -11.37 14.79 3.83
N THR A 105 -11.52 14.11 4.95
CA THR A 105 -10.59 14.23 6.08
C THR A 105 -10.08 12.85 6.49
N GLU A 106 -8.78 12.71 6.59
CA GLU A 106 -8.13 11.53 7.13
C GLU A 106 -7.57 11.84 8.52
N LEU A 107 -7.99 11.06 9.51
CA LEU A 107 -7.39 11.08 10.85
C LEU A 107 -6.49 9.87 10.97
N LEU A 108 -5.23 10.11 11.31
CA LEU A 108 -4.19 9.07 11.47
C LEU A 108 -3.18 9.51 12.53
N TYR A 109 -2.26 8.64 12.87
CA TYR A 109 -1.07 8.97 13.65
C TYR A 109 0.19 8.54 12.91
N ASP A 110 1.16 9.44 12.88
CA ASP A 110 2.51 9.21 12.40
C ASP A 110 3.50 9.72 13.47
N ALA A 111 4.21 8.80 14.11
CA ALA A 111 5.18 9.13 15.16
C ALA A 111 6.40 9.92 14.65
N GLY A 112 6.66 9.92 13.34
CA GLY A 112 7.73 10.70 12.69
C GLY A 112 7.40 12.17 12.49
N GLU A 113 6.13 12.57 12.70
CA GLU A 113 5.66 13.93 12.50
C GLU A 113 5.03 14.49 13.79
N LEU A 114 5.12 15.81 13.97
CA LEU A 114 4.43 16.49 15.07
C LEU A 114 2.91 16.48 14.84
N PRO A 115 2.10 16.48 15.92
CA PRO A 115 0.65 16.63 15.82
C PRO A 115 0.28 17.90 15.05
N ALA A 116 -0.45 17.74 13.94
CA ALA A 116 -0.77 18.84 13.05
C ALA A 116 -1.96 18.52 12.14
N ILE A 117 -2.62 19.55 11.64
CA ILE A 117 -3.58 19.47 10.54
C ILE A 117 -2.90 19.98 9.27
N LYS A 118 -2.84 19.14 8.25
CA LYS A 118 -2.38 19.50 6.91
C LYS A 118 -3.59 19.68 6.01
N LEU A 119 -3.72 20.85 5.40
CA LEU A 119 -4.86 21.26 4.58
C LEU A 119 -4.38 21.49 3.15
N LEU A 120 -4.95 20.77 2.20
CA LEU A 120 -4.67 20.93 0.77
C LEU A 120 -5.64 21.97 0.19
N PRO A 121 -5.17 23.08 -0.40
CA PRO A 121 -6.04 24.11 -0.96
C PRO A 121 -6.96 23.60 -2.07
N ILE A 122 -8.20 24.14 -2.15
CA ILE A 122 -9.19 23.71 -3.15
C ILE A 122 -8.74 23.99 -4.58
N GLU A 123 -7.90 24.99 -4.79
CA GLU A 123 -7.34 25.39 -6.07
C GLU A 123 -6.56 24.24 -6.74
N THR A 124 -6.01 23.33 -5.93
CA THR A 124 -5.28 22.15 -6.42
C THR A 124 -6.15 21.19 -7.24
N ARG A 125 -7.49 21.28 -7.12
CA ARG A 125 -8.41 20.50 -7.98
C ARG A 125 -8.30 20.88 -9.46
N ALA A 126 -7.98 22.13 -9.75
CA ALA A 126 -7.80 22.56 -11.12
C ALA A 126 -6.59 21.90 -11.83
N GLN A 127 -5.74 21.20 -11.09
CA GLN A 127 -4.50 20.62 -11.61
C GLN A 127 -4.61 19.12 -11.94
N ASN A 128 -5.76 18.46 -11.73
CA ASN A 128 -6.01 17.02 -11.96
C ASN A 128 -4.94 16.05 -11.38
N VAL A 129 -4.22 16.49 -10.36
CA VAL A 129 -3.25 15.72 -9.59
C VAL A 129 -3.98 15.10 -8.40
N THR A 130 -3.69 13.85 -8.04
CA THR A 130 -4.35 13.18 -6.92
C THR A 130 -3.88 13.70 -5.56
N THR A 131 -4.71 13.59 -4.50
CA THR A 131 -4.31 13.98 -3.13
C THR A 131 -3.15 13.13 -2.63
N SER A 132 -3.09 11.84 -3.01
CA SER A 132 -1.98 10.95 -2.68
C SER A 132 -0.65 11.41 -3.28
N GLU A 133 -0.70 12.05 -4.42
CA GLU A 133 0.46 12.62 -5.09
C GLU A 133 0.95 13.88 -4.40
N TYR A 134 0.00 14.74 -3.96
CA TYR A 134 0.32 15.94 -3.18
C TYR A 134 0.98 15.65 -1.84
N ARG A 135 0.84 14.45 -1.27
CA ARG A 135 1.57 14.05 -0.05
C ARG A 135 3.10 14.08 -0.20
N ARG A 136 3.60 14.00 -1.44
CA ARG A 136 5.03 14.10 -1.75
C ARG A 136 5.54 15.54 -1.81
N TYR A 137 4.63 16.52 -1.71
CA TYR A 137 4.93 17.96 -1.81
C TYR A 137 4.40 18.68 -0.57
N PRO A 138 5.13 18.63 0.55
CA PRO A 138 4.71 19.26 1.81
C PRO A 138 4.46 20.76 1.68
N GLU A 139 5.13 21.43 0.74
CA GLU A 139 5.01 22.86 0.45
C GLU A 139 3.65 23.28 -0.12
N GLU A 140 2.90 22.35 -0.70
CA GLU A 140 1.56 22.61 -1.24
C GLU A 140 0.47 22.53 -0.15
N TRP A 141 0.85 22.05 1.05
CA TRP A 141 -0.06 21.92 2.18
C TRP A 141 0.08 23.05 3.17
N THR A 142 -1.04 23.60 3.61
CA THR A 142 -1.05 24.50 4.77
C THR A 142 -1.03 23.67 6.04
N THR A 143 0.02 23.79 6.82
CA THR A 143 0.19 23.02 8.07
C THR A 143 -0.18 23.88 9.27
N ILE A 144 -1.04 23.37 10.15
CA ILE A 144 -1.47 23.98 11.41
C ILE A 144 -1.02 23.04 12.54
N ALA A 145 -0.10 23.48 13.38
CA ALA A 145 0.31 22.72 14.55
C ALA A 145 -0.87 22.60 15.54
N LEU A 146 -1.00 21.41 16.16
CA LEU A 146 -2.00 21.16 17.19
C LEU A 146 -1.39 21.34 18.57
N ASP A 147 -2.01 22.20 19.37
CA ASP A 147 -1.72 22.32 20.79
C ASP A 147 -2.66 21.38 21.57
N LEU A 148 -2.13 20.23 21.99
CA LEU A 148 -2.90 19.19 22.67
C LEU A 148 -3.27 19.58 24.12
N ASP A 149 -2.53 20.52 24.71
CA ASP A 149 -2.75 21.00 26.07
C ASP A 149 -3.82 22.10 26.12
N SER A 150 -4.13 22.73 24.97
CA SER A 150 -5.14 23.80 24.87
C SER A 150 -6.38 23.34 24.09
N PRO A 151 -7.46 22.96 24.79
CA PRO A 151 -8.68 22.50 24.16
C PRO A 151 -9.34 23.52 23.23
N ASP A 152 -9.20 24.80 23.51
CA ASP A 152 -9.81 25.86 22.69
C ASP A 152 -9.03 26.10 21.40
N GLN A 153 -7.69 26.05 21.47
CA GLN A 153 -6.83 26.10 20.28
C GLN A 153 -7.03 24.85 19.40
N LEU A 154 -7.14 23.69 20.03
CA LEU A 154 -7.44 22.44 19.33
C LEU A 154 -8.77 22.55 18.56
N LEU A 155 -9.83 22.99 19.22
CA LEU A 155 -11.13 23.19 18.57
C LEU A 155 -11.07 24.24 17.45
N ALA A 156 -10.32 25.33 17.64
CA ALA A 156 -10.12 26.35 16.62
C ALA A 156 -9.39 25.78 15.38
N ALA A 157 -8.36 24.95 15.59
CA ALA A 157 -7.64 24.28 14.51
C ALA A 157 -8.56 23.33 13.72
N PHE A 158 -9.36 22.53 14.41
CA PHE A 158 -10.32 21.61 13.74
C PHE A 158 -11.41 22.35 12.97
N ARG A 159 -11.84 23.53 13.42
CA ARG A 159 -12.81 24.35 12.69
C ARG A 159 -12.30 24.81 11.33
N ARG A 160 -10.99 24.99 11.18
CA ARG A 160 -10.39 25.38 9.91
C ARG A 160 -10.59 24.37 8.79
N VAL A 161 -10.74 23.09 9.12
CA VAL A 161 -11.04 22.02 8.14
C VAL A 161 -12.37 22.25 7.43
N GLY A 162 -13.34 22.84 8.12
CA GLY A 162 -14.68 23.14 7.60
C GLY A 162 -14.83 24.54 6.99
N GLU A 163 -13.74 25.30 6.79
CA GLU A 163 -13.81 26.64 6.20
C GLU A 163 -14.37 26.62 4.79
N THR A 164 -15.27 27.56 4.52
CA THR A 164 -15.91 27.76 3.21
C THR A 164 -15.69 29.16 2.70
N ARG A 165 -15.84 29.34 1.39
CA ARG A 165 -15.84 30.65 0.76
C ARG A 165 -16.86 30.72 -0.36
N ARG A 166 -17.37 31.90 -0.65
CA ARG A 166 -18.25 32.16 -1.79
C ARG A 166 -17.44 32.51 -3.03
N VAL A 167 -17.76 31.87 -4.15
CA VAL A 167 -17.10 32.08 -5.43
C VAL A 167 -18.12 32.20 -6.55
N PRO A 168 -17.78 32.86 -7.69
CA PRO A 168 -18.59 32.85 -8.89
C PRO A 168 -18.79 31.44 -9.44
N LEU A 169 -19.92 31.15 -10.09
CA LEU A 169 -20.22 29.83 -10.66
C LEU A 169 -19.13 29.31 -11.61
N ALA A 170 -18.52 30.19 -12.41
CA ALA A 170 -17.45 29.83 -13.31
C ALA A 170 -16.20 29.30 -12.58
N GLU A 171 -15.91 29.79 -11.38
CA GLU A 171 -14.81 29.30 -10.55
C GLU A 171 -15.15 27.95 -9.94
N ALA A 172 -16.38 27.78 -9.43
CA ALA A 172 -16.85 26.49 -8.92
C ALA A 172 -16.87 25.40 -10.01
N GLN A 173 -17.28 25.73 -11.23
CA GLN A 173 -17.22 24.82 -12.39
C GLN A 173 -15.78 24.41 -12.72
N ARG A 174 -14.83 25.34 -12.63
CA ARG A 174 -13.40 25.07 -12.87
C ARG A 174 -12.85 24.05 -11.89
N TYR A 175 -13.34 24.05 -10.65
CA TYR A 175 -12.96 23.05 -9.64
C TYR A 175 -13.81 21.77 -9.70
N GLY A 176 -14.77 21.66 -10.63
CA GLY A 176 -15.69 20.53 -10.73
C GLY A 176 -16.63 20.41 -9.54
N LEU A 177 -16.94 21.54 -8.89
CA LEU A 177 -17.83 21.62 -7.72
C LEU A 177 -19.24 22.15 -8.07
N TYR A 178 -19.46 22.47 -9.33
CA TYR A 178 -20.75 22.90 -9.84
C TYR A 178 -20.97 22.37 -11.25
N ASP A 179 -22.13 21.75 -11.47
CA ASP A 179 -22.61 21.33 -12.79
C ASP A 179 -23.95 22.01 -13.09
N ALA A 180 -23.98 22.83 -14.14
CA ALA A 180 -25.16 23.55 -14.55
C ALA A 180 -26.31 22.63 -15.05
N SER A 181 -26.02 21.37 -15.37
CA SER A 181 -27.02 20.37 -15.79
C SER A 181 -27.71 19.69 -14.60
N ASP A 182 -27.18 19.84 -13.38
CA ASP A 182 -27.72 19.24 -12.16
C ASP A 182 -28.73 20.20 -11.51
N ALA A 183 -30.02 19.82 -11.53
CA ALA A 183 -31.10 20.61 -10.98
C ALA A 183 -30.99 20.85 -9.47
N ASP A 184 -30.44 19.89 -8.73
CA ASP A 184 -30.28 20.00 -7.27
C ASP A 184 -29.16 20.99 -6.91
N GLN A 185 -28.13 21.12 -7.75
CA GLN A 185 -27.06 22.10 -7.57
C GLN A 185 -27.51 23.53 -7.93
N GLN A 186 -28.47 23.69 -8.80
CA GLN A 186 -29.06 25.01 -9.09
C GLN A 186 -29.75 25.62 -7.88
N LEU A 187 -30.31 24.80 -6.96
CA LEU A 187 -30.98 25.24 -5.74
C LEU A 187 -30.04 25.84 -4.69
N ILE A 188 -28.71 25.58 -4.82
CA ILE A 188 -27.68 26.06 -3.86
C ILE A 188 -27.04 27.38 -4.31
N VAL A 189 -27.38 27.87 -5.49
CA VAL A 189 -26.84 29.14 -6.03
C VAL A 189 -27.50 30.30 -5.29
N GLY A 190 -26.68 31.20 -4.73
CA GLY A 190 -27.14 32.42 -4.09
C GLY A 190 -27.79 33.38 -5.08
N SER A 191 -28.67 34.26 -4.56
CA SER A 191 -29.29 35.31 -5.37
C SER A 191 -28.31 36.30 -6.02
N ASP A 192 -27.06 36.30 -5.55
CA ASP A 192 -25.93 37.06 -6.06
C ASP A 192 -25.13 36.34 -7.15
N GLY A 193 -25.56 35.16 -7.61
CA GLY A 193 -24.86 34.35 -8.60
C GLY A 193 -23.58 33.68 -8.10
N THR A 194 -23.41 33.60 -6.77
CA THR A 194 -22.29 32.92 -6.14
C THR A 194 -22.73 31.59 -5.51
N ILE A 195 -21.78 30.68 -5.35
CA ILE A 195 -21.96 29.42 -4.64
C ILE A 195 -20.92 29.29 -3.53
N GLU A 196 -21.31 28.65 -2.44
CA GLU A 196 -20.41 28.34 -1.33
C GLU A 196 -19.64 27.05 -1.62
N ILE A 197 -18.32 27.12 -1.60
CA ILE A 197 -17.41 25.98 -1.79
C ILE A 197 -16.47 25.81 -0.60
N PRO A 198 -15.92 24.59 -0.36
CA PRO A 198 -14.86 24.40 0.65
C PRO A 198 -13.60 25.19 0.27
N CYS A 199 -12.88 25.70 1.27
CA CYS A 199 -11.55 26.28 1.08
C CYS A 199 -10.49 25.19 0.82
N TRP A 200 -10.75 23.97 1.27
CA TRP A 200 -9.80 22.86 1.27
C TRP A 200 -10.30 21.71 0.42
N ARG A 201 -9.40 21.09 -0.33
CA ARG A 201 -9.65 19.92 -1.14
C ARG A 201 -9.59 18.64 -0.29
N HIS A 202 -8.63 18.59 0.64
CA HIS A 202 -8.36 17.43 1.49
C HIS A 202 -7.71 17.86 2.80
N ALA A 203 -8.00 17.16 3.89
CA ALA A 203 -7.37 17.36 5.18
C ALA A 203 -6.73 16.06 5.67
N VAL A 204 -5.53 16.17 6.23
CA VAL A 204 -4.85 15.07 6.93
C VAL A 204 -4.55 15.55 8.34
N ILE A 205 -5.05 14.84 9.33
CA ILE A 205 -4.90 15.18 10.74
C ILE A 205 -4.02 14.13 11.40
N ASN A 206 -2.81 14.53 11.77
CA ASN A 206 -1.92 13.73 12.60
C ASN A 206 -2.23 13.99 14.06
N PHE A 207 -2.87 13.03 14.73
CA PHE A 207 -3.37 13.19 16.08
C PHE A 207 -3.02 11.99 16.96
N PRO A 208 -2.38 12.17 18.14
CA PRO A 208 -2.05 11.09 19.05
C PRO A 208 -3.32 10.58 19.74
N HIS A 209 -3.71 9.38 19.39
CA HIS A 209 -4.85 8.69 19.97
C HIS A 209 -4.54 7.19 20.02
N PRO A 210 -4.85 6.46 21.10
CA PRO A 210 -4.46 5.06 21.25
C PRO A 210 -4.79 4.16 20.06
N LEU A 211 -5.95 4.33 19.42
CA LEU A 211 -6.34 3.57 18.24
C LEU A 211 -5.61 4.00 16.96
N LEU A 212 -5.35 5.31 16.79
CA LEU A 212 -4.61 5.82 15.63
C LEU A 212 -3.14 5.42 15.71
N GLU A 213 -2.56 5.39 16.92
CA GLU A 213 -1.20 4.89 17.19
C GLU A 213 -1.04 3.41 16.84
N GLN A 214 -2.12 2.64 16.91
CA GLN A 214 -2.16 1.23 16.49
C GLN A 214 -2.32 1.05 14.97
N GLY A 215 -2.34 2.13 14.19
CA GLY A 215 -2.44 2.09 12.73
C GLY A 215 -3.86 2.21 12.18
N LEU A 216 -4.85 2.57 13.01
CA LEU A 216 -6.18 2.93 12.52
C LEU A 216 -6.11 4.25 11.72
N VAL A 217 -6.81 4.31 10.60
CA VAL A 217 -7.06 5.52 9.82
C VAL A 217 -8.56 5.70 9.68
N ILE A 218 -9.06 6.84 10.13
CA ILE A 218 -10.46 7.21 10.00
C ILE A 218 -10.60 8.12 8.79
N LEU A 219 -11.43 7.70 7.83
CA LEU A 219 -11.77 8.48 6.64
C LEU A 219 -13.13 9.14 6.85
N ASP A 220 -13.14 10.42 7.17
CA ASP A 220 -14.36 11.22 7.28
C ASP A 220 -14.69 11.85 5.92
N THR A 221 -15.78 11.41 5.29
CA THR A 221 -16.14 11.83 3.93
C THR A 221 -17.12 13.02 3.97
N PRO A 222 -17.09 13.94 2.98
CA PRO A 222 -18.18 14.90 2.80
C PRO A 222 -19.53 14.20 2.59
N GLY A 223 -20.62 14.95 2.68
CA GLY A 223 -21.96 14.38 2.43
C GLY A 223 -22.08 13.70 1.05
N LEU A 224 -23.02 12.75 0.95
CA LEU A 224 -23.17 11.85 -0.23
C LEU A 224 -23.27 12.59 -1.57
N ASN A 225 -23.87 13.78 -1.61
CA ASN A 225 -23.98 14.59 -2.82
C ASN A 225 -22.61 15.07 -3.35
N ALA A 226 -21.58 15.06 -2.51
CA ALA A 226 -20.20 15.38 -2.90
C ALA A 226 -19.43 14.14 -3.39
N ILE A 227 -19.85 12.92 -3.04
CA ILE A 227 -19.15 11.68 -3.42
C ILE A 227 -19.07 11.52 -4.93
N GLY A 228 -20.12 11.84 -5.68
CA GLY A 228 -20.11 11.78 -7.14
C GLY A 228 -19.22 12.83 -7.81
N THR A 229 -18.96 13.95 -7.13
CA THR A 229 -18.13 15.06 -7.61
C THR A 229 -16.66 14.95 -7.16
N GLU A 230 -16.36 14.03 -6.21
CA GLU A 230 -15.02 13.75 -5.71
C GLU A 230 -14.48 12.41 -6.24
N PRO A 231 -13.81 12.41 -7.43
CA PRO A 231 -13.32 11.16 -8.03
C PRO A 231 -12.37 10.36 -7.12
N GLU A 232 -11.65 11.05 -6.26
CA GLU A 232 -10.70 10.41 -5.35
C GLU A 232 -11.36 9.63 -4.23
N LEU A 233 -12.50 10.12 -3.71
CA LEU A 233 -13.30 9.37 -2.75
C LEU A 233 -13.82 8.08 -3.36
N THR A 234 -14.39 8.17 -4.57
CA THR A 234 -15.03 7.04 -5.24
C THR A 234 -14.05 6.06 -5.86
N LEU A 235 -12.91 6.54 -6.35
CA LEU A 235 -11.92 5.71 -7.08
C LEU A 235 -10.78 5.20 -6.19
N ASN A 236 -10.43 5.91 -5.13
CA ASN A 236 -9.26 5.58 -4.32
C ASN A 236 -9.60 5.29 -2.85
N LEU A 237 -10.30 6.18 -2.17
CA LEU A 237 -10.48 6.05 -0.71
C LEU A 237 -11.50 4.99 -0.32
N LEU A 238 -12.69 4.99 -0.92
CA LEU A 238 -13.73 4.01 -0.59
C LEU A 238 -13.39 2.58 -1.01
N PRO A 239 -12.84 2.31 -2.23
CA PRO A 239 -12.41 0.96 -2.60
C PRO A 239 -11.30 0.39 -1.74
N ASN A 240 -10.42 1.26 -1.20
CA ASN A 240 -9.30 0.87 -0.35
C ASN A 240 -9.66 0.87 1.15
N ALA A 241 -10.88 1.24 1.53
CA ALA A 241 -11.36 1.14 2.89
C ALA A 241 -11.60 -0.34 3.26
N HIS A 242 -11.02 -0.75 4.39
CA HIS A 242 -11.21 -2.11 4.95
C HIS A 242 -12.61 -2.27 5.53
N ALA A 243 -13.18 -1.17 6.07
CA ALA A 243 -14.59 -1.10 6.39
C ALA A 243 -15.22 0.21 5.94
N ILE A 244 -16.52 0.15 5.70
CA ILE A 244 -17.37 1.30 5.42
C ILE A 244 -18.56 1.26 6.36
N LEU A 245 -18.72 2.34 7.13
CA LEU A 245 -19.93 2.61 7.91
C LEU A 245 -20.81 3.54 7.11
N PHE A 246 -21.90 3.01 6.60
CA PHE A 246 -22.91 3.77 5.86
C PHE A 246 -23.99 4.27 6.81
N ILE A 247 -24.03 5.58 7.05
CA ILE A 247 -24.83 6.16 8.13
C ILE A 247 -26.10 6.81 7.57
N LEU A 248 -27.21 6.33 8.05
CA LEU A 248 -28.57 6.81 7.78
C LEU A 248 -29.13 7.45 9.05
N ALA A 249 -30.24 8.17 8.96
CA ALA A 249 -30.94 8.66 10.13
C ALA A 249 -32.37 8.08 10.23
N ALA A 250 -32.73 7.62 11.41
CA ALA A 250 -34.05 7.00 11.67
C ALA A 250 -35.23 7.94 11.32
N GLU A 251 -35.05 9.25 11.50
CA GLU A 251 -36.09 10.27 11.21
C GLU A 251 -36.43 10.41 9.71
N THR A 252 -35.47 10.12 8.81
CA THR A 252 -35.63 10.29 7.37
C THR A 252 -35.69 8.96 6.61
N GLY A 253 -35.27 7.89 7.24
CA GLY A 253 -35.13 6.59 6.59
C GLY A 253 -34.10 6.57 5.44
N VAL A 254 -34.28 5.66 4.49
CA VAL A 254 -33.42 5.51 3.29
C VAL A 254 -33.95 6.38 2.17
N THR A 255 -33.15 7.31 1.67
CA THR A 255 -33.50 8.19 0.55
C THR A 255 -33.07 7.56 -0.79
N LYS A 256 -33.53 8.13 -1.92
CA LYS A 256 -33.12 7.69 -3.26
C LYS A 256 -31.60 7.85 -3.45
N SER A 257 -31.04 8.96 -2.99
CA SER A 257 -29.58 9.22 -3.09
C SER A 257 -28.78 8.23 -2.24
N ASP A 258 -29.28 7.82 -1.08
CA ASP A 258 -28.66 6.77 -0.27
C ASP A 258 -28.58 5.44 -1.04
N ILE A 259 -29.67 5.05 -1.74
CA ILE A 259 -29.72 3.82 -2.56
C ILE A 259 -28.74 3.90 -3.74
N ASP A 260 -28.67 5.04 -4.42
CA ASP A 260 -27.81 5.23 -5.57
C ASP A 260 -26.33 5.15 -5.16
N VAL A 261 -25.93 5.79 -4.07
CA VAL A 261 -24.56 5.71 -3.53
C VAL A 261 -24.23 4.30 -3.06
N TRP A 262 -25.14 3.65 -2.33
CA TRP A 262 -24.94 2.28 -1.88
C TRP A 262 -24.71 1.34 -3.06
N ARG A 263 -25.56 1.36 -4.08
CA ARG A 263 -25.48 0.47 -5.25
C ARG A 263 -24.27 0.74 -6.12
N ASN A 264 -23.91 2.01 -6.30
CA ASN A 264 -22.88 2.38 -7.28
C ASN A 264 -21.47 2.34 -6.68
N HIS A 265 -21.30 2.66 -5.39
CA HIS A 265 -19.98 2.92 -4.79
C HIS A 265 -19.64 2.03 -3.59
N ILE A 266 -20.62 1.49 -2.86
CA ILE A 266 -20.38 0.77 -1.61
C ILE A 266 -20.70 -0.72 -1.72
N GLY A 267 -21.86 -1.08 -2.24
CA GLY A 267 -22.41 -2.44 -2.23
C GLY A 267 -21.75 -3.44 -3.20
N LYS A 268 -20.85 -3.00 -4.08
CA LYS A 268 -20.21 -3.83 -5.12
C LYS A 268 -19.06 -4.73 -4.65
N GLY A 269 -18.83 -4.89 -3.35
CA GLY A 269 -17.77 -5.73 -2.80
C GLY A 269 -18.29 -7.06 -2.23
N ASN A 270 -17.38 -7.89 -1.68
CA ASN A 270 -17.68 -9.18 -1.04
C ASN A 270 -18.57 -9.09 0.22
N GLY A 271 -19.18 -7.97 0.50
CA GLY A 271 -20.08 -7.74 1.65
C GLY A 271 -19.41 -7.65 3.02
N ARG A 272 -18.19 -8.15 3.17
CA ARG A 272 -17.44 -8.06 4.44
C ARG A 272 -16.98 -6.62 4.70
N GLY A 273 -17.08 -6.18 5.96
CA GLY A 273 -16.69 -4.83 6.36
C GLY A 273 -17.62 -3.72 5.87
N ARG A 274 -18.86 -4.04 5.45
CA ARG A 274 -19.88 -3.06 5.04
C ARG A 274 -21.00 -3.06 6.08
N LEU A 275 -21.01 -2.05 6.94
CA LEU A 275 -21.98 -1.90 8.03
C LEU A 275 -22.91 -0.72 7.75
N VAL A 276 -24.19 -0.93 7.96
CA VAL A 276 -25.21 0.13 7.87
C VAL A 276 -25.54 0.62 9.27
N VAL A 277 -25.43 1.90 9.51
CA VAL A 277 -25.71 2.52 10.81
C VAL A 277 -26.98 3.36 10.70
N LEU A 278 -28.03 2.93 11.37
CA LEU A 278 -29.27 3.71 11.49
C LEU A 278 -29.17 4.61 12.72
N ASN A 279 -28.66 5.82 12.53
CA ASN A 279 -28.39 6.78 13.59
C ASN A 279 -29.65 7.58 14.01
N LYS A 280 -29.53 8.33 15.11
CA LYS A 280 -30.58 9.20 15.68
C LYS A 280 -31.83 8.43 16.14
N ILE A 281 -31.68 7.20 16.65
CA ILE A 281 -32.82 6.45 17.18
C ILE A 281 -33.47 7.11 18.40
N ASP A 282 -32.78 8.05 19.04
CA ASP A 282 -33.31 8.85 20.13
C ASP A 282 -34.49 9.74 19.68
N THR A 283 -34.66 10.02 18.40
CA THR A 283 -35.87 10.70 17.86
C THR A 283 -37.13 9.84 17.95
N LEU A 284 -36.99 8.53 18.10
CA LEU A 284 -38.09 7.58 18.31
C LEU A 284 -38.44 7.42 19.80
N TRP A 285 -37.65 7.98 20.69
CA TRP A 285 -37.90 7.89 22.13
C TRP A 285 -39.03 8.84 22.50
N ASP A 286 -40.17 8.28 22.79
CA ASP A 286 -41.38 8.98 23.18
C ASP A 286 -41.78 8.54 24.60
N GLU A 287 -41.88 9.45 25.51
CA GLU A 287 -42.29 9.18 26.91
C GLU A 287 -43.72 8.63 27.03
N LEU A 288 -44.53 8.80 25.97
CA LEU A 288 -45.90 8.29 25.90
C LEU A 288 -45.98 6.86 25.34
N LYS A 289 -44.90 6.33 24.78
CA LYS A 289 -44.79 4.96 24.23
C LYS A 289 -44.14 4.01 25.22
N SER A 290 -44.62 2.81 25.27
CA SER A 290 -43.93 1.74 26.01
C SER A 290 -42.60 1.39 25.34
N PRO A 291 -41.59 0.88 26.08
CA PRO A 291 -40.35 0.39 25.51
C PRO A 291 -40.56 -0.65 24.40
N ALA A 292 -41.54 -1.54 24.56
CA ALA A 292 -41.85 -2.58 23.57
C ALA A 292 -42.40 -2.00 22.25
N GLU A 293 -43.19 -0.93 22.29
CA GLU A 293 -43.68 -0.24 21.10
C GLU A 293 -42.56 0.48 20.37
N THR A 294 -41.64 1.11 21.11
CA THR A 294 -40.45 1.76 20.54
C THR A 294 -39.53 0.72 19.88
N ASP A 295 -39.29 -0.43 20.52
CA ASP A 295 -38.48 -1.51 19.96
C ASP A 295 -39.13 -2.15 18.72
N ALA A 296 -40.47 -2.31 18.70
CA ALA A 296 -41.19 -2.80 17.52
C ALA A 296 -41.14 -1.83 16.34
N GLU A 297 -41.18 -0.52 16.60
CA GLU A 297 -41.01 0.49 15.56
C GLU A 297 -39.60 0.52 15.01
N LEU A 298 -38.61 0.44 15.89
CA LEU A 298 -37.19 0.36 15.51
C LEU A 298 -36.89 -0.89 14.68
N ALA A 299 -37.43 -2.06 15.06
CA ALA A 299 -37.30 -3.30 14.31
C ALA A 299 -37.86 -3.16 12.88
N ARG A 300 -39.03 -2.55 12.73
CA ARG A 300 -39.62 -2.26 11.40
C ARG A 300 -38.74 -1.35 10.54
N GLN A 301 -38.09 -0.35 11.12
CA GLN A 301 -37.15 0.52 10.41
C GLN A 301 -35.89 -0.22 9.99
N VAL A 302 -35.35 -1.08 10.83
CA VAL A 302 -34.20 -1.95 10.52
C VAL A 302 -34.54 -2.88 9.35
N ASP A 303 -35.71 -3.56 9.40
CA ASP A 303 -36.16 -4.46 8.33
C ASP A 303 -36.35 -3.72 7.01
N SER A 304 -37.00 -2.54 7.03
CA SER A 304 -37.19 -1.72 5.85
C SER A 304 -35.85 -1.24 5.25
N THR A 305 -34.93 -0.80 6.10
CA THR A 305 -33.58 -0.38 5.67
C THR A 305 -32.82 -1.53 5.04
N ALA A 306 -32.84 -2.71 5.66
CA ALA A 306 -32.19 -3.91 5.14
C ALA A 306 -32.75 -4.32 3.77
N GLN A 307 -34.08 -4.29 3.62
CA GLN A 307 -34.75 -4.64 2.37
C GLN A 307 -34.41 -3.63 1.24
N LEU A 308 -34.43 -2.33 1.51
CA LEU A 308 -34.15 -1.29 0.51
C LEU A 308 -32.71 -1.33 0.01
N LEU A 309 -31.76 -1.61 0.91
CA LEU A 309 -30.33 -1.70 0.56
C LEU A 309 -29.90 -3.09 0.11
N GLY A 310 -30.74 -4.13 0.26
CA GLY A 310 -30.44 -5.50 -0.11
C GLY A 310 -29.38 -6.13 0.81
N VAL A 311 -29.38 -5.81 2.10
CA VAL A 311 -28.46 -6.34 3.11
C VAL A 311 -29.19 -7.16 4.16
N SER A 312 -28.44 -7.95 4.95
CA SER A 312 -29.00 -8.64 6.11
C SER A 312 -29.37 -7.64 7.23
N THR A 313 -30.45 -7.91 7.96
CA THR A 313 -30.82 -7.15 9.16
C THR A 313 -29.70 -7.11 10.21
N ARG A 314 -28.86 -8.13 10.24
CA ARG A 314 -27.68 -8.20 11.13
C ARG A 314 -26.58 -7.19 10.76
N GLN A 315 -26.60 -6.64 9.54
CA GLN A 315 -25.66 -5.62 9.09
C GLN A 315 -26.19 -4.20 9.35
N VAL A 316 -27.41 -4.03 9.89
CA VAL A 316 -28.03 -2.75 10.20
C VAL A 316 -27.98 -2.52 11.70
N TYR A 317 -27.20 -1.55 12.12
CA TYR A 317 -26.97 -1.20 13.53
C TYR A 317 -27.70 0.09 13.90
N PRO A 318 -28.83 -0.02 14.63
CA PRO A 318 -29.54 1.17 15.12
C PRO A 318 -28.77 1.77 16.30
N VAL A 319 -28.44 3.08 16.23
CA VAL A 319 -27.68 3.78 17.28
C VAL A 319 -28.17 5.22 17.51
N SER A 320 -27.90 5.74 18.70
CA SER A 320 -27.97 7.19 18.96
C SER A 320 -26.57 7.72 19.29
N ALA A 321 -25.86 8.22 18.28
CA ALA A 321 -24.49 8.68 18.42
C ALA A 321 -24.36 9.85 19.42
N GLN A 322 -25.30 10.84 19.37
CA GLN A 322 -25.25 11.98 20.25
C GLN A 322 -25.45 11.59 21.71
N LYS A 323 -26.47 10.75 21.99
CA LYS A 323 -26.73 10.30 23.36
C LYS A 323 -25.65 9.35 23.86
N ALA A 324 -25.04 8.57 22.98
CA ALA A 324 -23.92 7.71 23.33
C ALA A 324 -22.69 8.53 23.74
N LEU A 325 -22.36 9.59 22.99
CA LEU A 325 -21.27 10.50 23.39
C LEU A 325 -21.54 11.09 24.78
N VAL A 326 -22.78 11.60 25.04
CA VAL A 326 -23.17 12.13 26.35
C VAL A 326 -23.07 11.05 27.43
N ALA A 327 -23.55 9.84 27.15
CA ALA A 327 -23.52 8.74 28.11
C ALA A 327 -22.10 8.36 28.50
N LYS A 328 -21.17 8.26 27.54
CA LYS A 328 -19.76 7.97 27.80
C LYS A 328 -19.06 9.09 28.57
N VAL A 329 -19.30 10.35 28.22
CA VAL A 329 -18.69 11.50 28.92
C VAL A 329 -19.21 11.60 30.36
N GLN A 330 -20.48 11.23 30.63
CA GLN A 330 -21.11 11.27 31.95
C GLN A 330 -21.00 9.96 32.71
N ASP A 331 -20.36 8.94 32.17
CA ASP A 331 -20.27 7.58 32.73
C ASP A 331 -21.67 7.01 33.10
N ASN A 332 -22.64 7.19 32.18
CA ASN A 332 -24.02 6.73 32.37
C ASN A 332 -24.28 5.44 31.58
N GLY A 333 -24.03 4.29 32.22
CA GLY A 333 -24.18 2.98 31.61
C GLY A 333 -25.59 2.67 31.11
N ALA A 334 -26.64 3.05 31.87
CA ALA A 334 -28.03 2.81 31.46
C ALA A 334 -28.41 3.59 30.19
N LEU A 335 -27.94 4.83 30.07
CA LEU A 335 -28.12 5.61 28.85
C LEU A 335 -27.34 5.03 27.70
N LEU A 336 -26.08 4.56 27.93
CA LEU A 336 -25.25 3.96 26.93
C LEU A 336 -25.88 2.70 26.35
N GLU A 337 -26.41 1.80 27.18
CA GLU A 337 -27.13 0.60 26.75
C GLU A 337 -28.34 0.95 25.87
N ARG A 338 -29.12 1.95 26.26
CA ARG A 338 -30.27 2.42 25.47
C ARG A 338 -29.86 2.98 24.10
N THR A 339 -28.66 3.52 23.96
CA THR A 339 -28.13 4.05 22.67
C THR A 339 -27.74 2.97 21.69
N ARG A 340 -27.58 1.72 22.11
CA ARG A 340 -27.13 0.56 21.32
C ARG A 340 -25.77 0.73 20.63
N LEU A 341 -24.96 1.73 21.02
CA LEU A 341 -23.63 1.96 20.41
C LEU A 341 -22.70 0.77 20.63
N THR A 342 -22.77 0.15 21.80
CA THR A 342 -21.94 -1.02 22.18
C THR A 342 -22.03 -2.17 21.18
N ALA A 343 -23.23 -2.41 20.61
CA ALA A 343 -23.41 -3.45 19.59
C ALA A 343 -22.64 -3.15 18.29
N LEU A 344 -22.58 -1.86 17.88
CA LEU A 344 -21.81 -1.43 16.74
C LEU A 344 -20.30 -1.53 17.01
N GLU A 345 -19.84 -1.14 18.20
CA GLU A 345 -18.42 -1.27 18.59
C GLU A 345 -17.97 -2.72 18.62
N THR A 346 -18.79 -3.62 19.13
CA THR A 346 -18.54 -5.05 19.10
C THR A 346 -18.45 -5.58 17.67
N ALA A 347 -19.37 -5.18 16.79
CA ALA A 347 -19.32 -5.58 15.38
C ALA A 347 -18.08 -5.06 14.65
N LEU A 348 -17.66 -3.83 14.94
CA LEU A 348 -16.40 -3.29 14.40
C LEU A 348 -15.19 -4.13 14.83
N SER A 349 -15.16 -4.57 16.09
CA SER A 349 -14.09 -5.43 16.60
C SER A 349 -14.13 -6.84 16.00
N GLU A 350 -15.31 -7.46 15.93
CA GLU A 350 -15.47 -8.85 15.52
C GLU A 350 -15.40 -9.09 14.00
N GLU A 351 -15.73 -8.09 13.17
CA GLU A 351 -15.71 -8.25 11.72
C GLU A 351 -14.46 -7.67 11.06
N LEU A 352 -13.96 -6.54 11.54
CA LEU A 352 -12.87 -5.80 10.89
C LEU A 352 -11.50 -6.40 11.10
N LEU A 353 -11.15 -6.62 12.36
CA LEU A 353 -9.82 -7.08 12.71
C LEU A 353 -9.53 -8.50 12.21
N PRO A 354 -10.46 -9.48 12.32
CA PRO A 354 -10.26 -10.80 11.73
C PRO A 354 -10.09 -10.78 10.21
N ALA A 355 -10.89 -9.99 9.49
CA ALA A 355 -10.78 -9.90 8.04
C ALA A 355 -9.41 -9.31 7.61
N LYS A 356 -8.92 -8.31 8.34
CA LYS A 356 -7.59 -7.72 8.10
C LYS A 356 -6.47 -8.69 8.43
N LEU A 357 -6.59 -9.39 9.55
CA LEU A 357 -5.63 -10.40 9.98
C LEU A 357 -5.47 -11.51 8.94
N ASP A 358 -6.59 -12.01 8.38
CA ASP A 358 -6.57 -13.02 7.33
C ASP A 358 -5.82 -12.54 6.08
N ILE A 359 -6.06 -11.31 5.63
CA ILE A 359 -5.37 -10.72 4.46
C ILE A 359 -3.85 -10.64 4.68
N VAL A 360 -3.43 -10.15 5.85
CA VAL A 360 -2.00 -10.02 6.17
C VAL A 360 -1.35 -11.39 6.33
N ARG A 361 -2.07 -12.33 6.96
CA ARG A 361 -1.65 -13.72 7.14
C ARG A 361 -1.39 -14.42 5.81
N ASP A 362 -2.40 -14.44 4.91
CA ASP A 362 -2.30 -15.14 3.62
C ASP A 362 -1.17 -14.59 2.76
N ALA A 363 -1.04 -13.25 2.70
CA ALA A 363 0.05 -12.61 1.99
C ALA A 363 1.43 -12.96 2.58
N THR A 364 1.55 -13.02 3.91
CA THR A 364 2.82 -13.33 4.58
C THR A 364 3.17 -14.81 4.43
N VAL A 365 2.18 -15.71 4.53
CA VAL A 365 2.39 -17.15 4.32
C VAL A 365 3.00 -17.40 2.95
N THR A 366 2.39 -16.88 1.89
CA THR A 366 2.86 -17.07 0.51
C THR A 366 4.29 -16.59 0.33
N GLU A 367 4.61 -15.38 0.80
CA GLU A 367 5.97 -14.83 0.66
C GLU A 367 7.02 -15.61 1.44
N VAL A 368 6.70 -16.01 2.68
CA VAL A 368 7.64 -16.78 3.53
C VAL A 368 7.84 -18.20 2.97
N GLU A 369 6.77 -18.86 2.50
CA GLU A 369 6.89 -20.19 1.87
C GLU A 369 7.80 -20.16 0.65
N ASP A 370 7.64 -19.19 -0.22
CA ASP A 370 8.46 -19.04 -1.42
C ASP A 370 9.94 -18.80 -1.07
N ILE A 371 10.23 -17.92 -0.10
CA ILE A 371 11.60 -17.65 0.35
C ILE A 371 12.23 -18.93 0.93
N VAL A 372 11.50 -19.62 1.80
CA VAL A 372 11.98 -20.86 2.42
C VAL A 372 12.17 -21.97 1.39
N MET A 373 11.29 -22.08 0.40
CA MET A 373 11.39 -23.07 -0.67
C MET A 373 12.63 -22.86 -1.52
N ALA A 374 12.89 -21.62 -1.92
CA ALA A 374 14.10 -21.25 -2.67
C ALA A 374 15.37 -21.57 -1.87
N THR A 375 15.43 -21.15 -0.61
CA THR A 375 16.57 -21.40 0.28
C THR A 375 16.79 -22.90 0.52
N ARG A 376 15.72 -23.66 0.76
CA ARG A 376 15.77 -25.13 0.91
C ARG A 376 16.33 -25.78 -0.34
N GLY A 377 15.95 -25.31 -1.53
CA GLY A 377 16.49 -25.80 -2.80
C GLY A 377 18.00 -25.66 -2.88
N ILE A 378 18.55 -24.51 -2.48
CA ILE A 378 20.00 -24.27 -2.44
C ILE A 378 20.69 -25.23 -1.46
N LEU A 379 20.20 -25.31 -0.23
CA LEU A 379 20.80 -26.19 0.80
C LEU A 379 20.72 -27.67 0.44
N SER A 380 19.60 -28.12 -0.13
CA SER A 380 19.44 -29.50 -0.59
C SER A 380 20.42 -29.82 -1.72
N ALA A 381 20.54 -28.95 -2.72
CA ALA A 381 21.50 -29.14 -3.81
C ALA A 381 22.97 -29.20 -3.31
N ARG A 382 23.34 -28.36 -2.32
CA ARG A 382 24.64 -28.43 -1.65
C ARG A 382 24.85 -29.78 -0.97
N ARG A 383 23.87 -30.25 -0.25
CA ARG A 383 23.91 -31.51 0.49
C ARG A 383 23.95 -32.71 -0.43
N ASP A 384 23.16 -32.74 -1.50
CA ASP A 384 23.16 -33.81 -2.49
C ASP A 384 24.53 -33.95 -3.13
N GLY A 385 25.19 -32.82 -3.47
CA GLY A 385 26.56 -32.82 -3.99
C GLY A 385 27.59 -33.36 -3.00
N VAL A 386 27.46 -33.08 -1.71
CA VAL A 386 28.31 -33.64 -0.65
C VAL A 386 28.06 -35.13 -0.48
N THR A 387 26.79 -35.55 -0.47
CA THR A 387 26.41 -36.96 -0.35
C THR A 387 26.91 -37.80 -1.52
N GLU A 388 26.83 -37.27 -2.75
CA GLU A 388 27.42 -37.92 -3.95
C GLU A 388 28.92 -38.09 -3.80
N GLN A 389 29.64 -37.07 -3.35
CA GLN A 389 31.10 -37.16 -3.11
C GLN A 389 31.42 -38.18 -2.01
N LEU A 390 30.65 -38.22 -0.91
CA LEU A 390 30.82 -39.24 0.13
C LEU A 390 30.64 -40.65 -0.42
N PHE A 391 29.59 -40.87 -1.23
CA PHE A 391 29.33 -42.15 -1.86
C PHE A 391 30.50 -42.58 -2.75
N GLU A 392 31.02 -41.67 -3.59
CA GLU A 392 32.15 -41.91 -4.47
C GLU A 392 33.43 -42.28 -3.68
N LEU A 393 33.76 -41.46 -2.64
CA LEU A 393 34.98 -41.68 -1.85
C LEU A 393 34.89 -42.93 -0.97
N THR A 394 33.73 -43.21 -0.41
CA THR A 394 33.50 -44.45 0.37
C THR A 394 33.65 -45.69 -0.53
N GLY A 395 33.18 -45.59 -1.81
CA GLY A 395 33.34 -46.62 -2.81
C GLY A 395 34.79 -46.90 -3.24
N LEU A 396 35.72 -45.97 -2.94
CA LEU A 396 37.15 -46.12 -3.20
C LEU A 396 37.91 -46.85 -2.07
N ARG A 397 37.28 -47.08 -0.94
CA ARG A 397 37.88 -47.77 0.22
C ARG A 397 38.40 -49.13 -0.18
N GLY A 398 39.72 -49.31 -0.13
CA GLY A 398 40.37 -50.59 -0.48
C GLY A 398 40.56 -50.86 -1.98
N LYS A 399 40.35 -49.90 -2.88
CA LYS A 399 40.55 -50.03 -4.33
C LYS A 399 41.89 -49.42 -4.79
N ASN A 400 42.44 -50.00 -5.91
CA ASN A 400 43.73 -49.61 -6.49
C ASN A 400 43.71 -48.19 -7.07
N GLN A 401 44.92 -47.58 -7.23
CA GLN A 401 45.15 -46.27 -7.83
C GLN A 401 44.52 -46.08 -9.23
N ASP A 402 44.32 -47.14 -9.98
CA ASP A 402 43.69 -47.11 -11.31
C ASP A 402 42.23 -46.68 -11.27
N VAL A 403 41.49 -47.03 -10.18
CA VAL A 403 40.09 -46.61 -9.99
C VAL A 403 40.00 -45.12 -9.68
N VAL A 404 40.98 -44.59 -8.92
CA VAL A 404 41.07 -43.14 -8.62
C VAL A 404 41.37 -42.35 -9.90
N ALA A 405 42.22 -42.90 -10.80
CA ALA A 405 42.50 -42.30 -12.09
C ALA A 405 41.27 -42.25 -12.99
N GLN A 406 40.47 -43.34 -13.07
CA GLN A 406 39.21 -43.37 -13.84
C GLN A 406 38.18 -42.36 -13.30
N MET A 407 38.13 -42.18 -12.00
CA MET A 407 37.24 -41.22 -11.36
C MET A 407 37.66 -39.77 -11.64
N MET A 408 38.98 -39.52 -11.68
CA MET A 408 39.53 -38.23 -12.07
C MET A 408 39.17 -37.87 -13.52
N ASP A 409 39.24 -38.85 -14.42
CA ASP A 409 38.86 -38.67 -15.83
C ASP A 409 37.37 -38.37 -15.97
N LYS A 410 36.52 -39.05 -15.20
CA LYS A 410 35.05 -38.77 -15.16
C LYS A 410 34.76 -37.34 -14.69
N VAL A 411 35.34 -36.92 -13.58
CA VAL A 411 35.10 -35.55 -13.05
C VAL A 411 35.71 -34.48 -13.97
N GLN A 412 36.79 -34.78 -14.69
CA GLN A 412 37.29 -33.89 -15.72
C GLN A 412 36.36 -33.80 -16.92
N ALA A 413 35.67 -34.88 -17.30
CA ALA A 413 34.67 -34.89 -18.34
C ALA A 413 33.45 -34.05 -17.91
N ASP A 414 32.95 -34.28 -16.69
CA ASP A 414 31.82 -33.50 -16.08
C ASP A 414 32.17 -32.00 -16.04
N LYS A 415 33.40 -31.65 -15.63
CA LYS A 415 33.89 -30.27 -15.65
C LYS A 415 33.90 -29.68 -17.05
N LYS A 416 34.36 -30.42 -18.06
CA LYS A 416 34.42 -29.97 -19.45
C LYS A 416 33.01 -29.73 -20.01
N GLU A 417 32.06 -30.62 -19.69
CA GLU A 417 30.67 -30.48 -20.07
C GLU A 417 30.04 -29.22 -19.42
N PHE A 418 30.29 -29.04 -18.13
CA PHE A 418 29.86 -27.84 -17.42
C PHE A 418 30.50 -26.57 -17.99
N GLU A 419 31.79 -26.57 -18.31
CA GLU A 419 32.48 -25.44 -18.94
C GLU A 419 31.84 -25.06 -20.30
N GLN A 420 31.37 -26.06 -21.07
CA GLN A 420 30.61 -25.83 -22.30
C GLN A 420 29.24 -25.21 -22.01
N GLY A 421 28.54 -25.65 -20.96
CA GLY A 421 27.32 -25.04 -20.47
C GLY A 421 27.52 -23.59 -19.99
N LEU A 422 28.64 -23.36 -19.30
CA LEU A 422 29.03 -22.03 -18.82
C LEU A 422 29.26 -21.02 -19.96
N VAL A 423 29.86 -21.47 -21.08
CA VAL A 423 30.02 -20.60 -22.26
C VAL A 423 28.66 -20.17 -22.81
N ARG A 424 27.66 -21.07 -22.82
CA ARG A 424 26.30 -20.74 -23.24
C ARG A 424 25.66 -19.75 -22.24
N PHE A 425 25.83 -19.97 -20.95
CA PHE A 425 25.35 -19.05 -19.93
C PHE A 425 26.01 -17.67 -20.04
N GLN A 426 27.32 -17.59 -20.28
CA GLN A 426 28.02 -16.32 -20.50
C GLN A 426 27.51 -15.58 -21.75
N ALA A 427 27.21 -16.30 -22.83
CA ALA A 427 26.60 -15.72 -24.02
C ALA A 427 25.21 -15.10 -23.70
N LEU A 428 24.37 -15.84 -22.97
CA LEU A 428 23.07 -15.35 -22.51
C LEU A 428 23.18 -14.14 -21.57
N ARG A 429 24.15 -14.18 -20.64
CA ARG A 429 24.47 -13.05 -19.75
C ARG A 429 24.92 -11.82 -20.54
N SER A 430 25.69 -12.01 -21.61
CA SER A 430 26.09 -10.90 -22.48
C SER A 430 24.89 -10.27 -23.19
N ILE A 431 23.98 -11.09 -23.71
CA ILE A 431 22.71 -10.60 -24.30
C ILE A 431 21.89 -9.86 -23.25
N PHE A 432 21.75 -10.41 -22.05
CA PHE A 432 21.06 -9.74 -20.95
C PHE A 432 21.71 -8.39 -20.60
N SER A 433 23.03 -8.33 -20.50
CA SER A 433 23.77 -7.08 -20.23
C SER A 433 23.57 -6.04 -21.34
N GLN A 434 23.46 -6.47 -22.59
CA GLN A 434 23.16 -5.59 -23.71
C GLN A 434 21.73 -5.02 -23.58
N GLN A 435 20.76 -5.88 -23.29
CA GLN A 435 19.37 -5.47 -23.06
C GLN A 435 19.23 -4.54 -21.82
N GLN A 436 19.96 -4.86 -20.75
CA GLN A 436 20.07 -4.01 -19.57
C GLN A 436 20.59 -2.60 -19.92
N ASN A 437 21.70 -2.52 -20.67
CA ASN A 437 22.26 -1.24 -21.07
C ASN A 437 21.31 -0.44 -21.96
N GLN A 438 20.60 -1.09 -22.88
CA GLN A 438 19.58 -0.45 -23.70
C GLN A 438 18.45 0.12 -22.86
N LEU A 439 17.93 -0.65 -21.92
CA LEU A 439 16.86 -0.23 -21.02
C LEU A 439 17.29 0.93 -20.12
N LEU A 440 18.47 0.86 -19.53
CA LEU A 440 19.02 1.95 -18.71
C LEU A 440 19.35 3.21 -19.52
N THR A 441 19.69 3.06 -20.81
CA THR A 441 19.88 4.21 -21.70
C THR A 441 18.57 4.93 -22.01
N LEU A 442 17.46 4.18 -22.21
CA LEU A 442 16.12 4.77 -22.41
C LEU A 442 15.63 5.55 -21.19
N LEU A 443 16.03 5.10 -20.00
CA LEU A 443 15.73 5.75 -18.71
C LEU A 443 16.88 6.67 -18.24
N GLY A 444 17.88 6.92 -19.07
CA GLY A 444 19.13 7.60 -18.72
C GLY A 444 18.93 9.04 -18.26
N MET A 445 19.38 9.33 -17.05
CA MET A 445 19.23 10.66 -16.43
C MET A 445 20.01 11.75 -17.15
N ASP A 446 21.18 11.44 -17.68
CA ASP A 446 22.00 12.42 -18.38
C ASP A 446 21.37 12.84 -19.71
N ALA A 447 20.79 11.88 -20.45
CA ALA A 447 20.05 12.16 -21.67
C ALA A 447 18.80 13.01 -21.40
N LEU A 448 18.05 12.69 -20.35
CA LEU A 448 16.88 13.45 -19.93
C LEU A 448 17.24 14.88 -19.50
N LYS A 449 18.27 15.03 -18.68
CA LYS A 449 18.77 16.36 -18.24
C LYS A 449 19.25 17.20 -19.41
N ALA A 450 19.97 16.61 -20.37
CA ALA A 450 20.41 17.28 -21.59
C ALA A 450 19.21 17.70 -22.46
N GLN A 451 18.19 16.86 -22.59
CA GLN A 451 16.95 17.18 -23.29
C GLN A 451 16.22 18.34 -22.61
N ILE A 452 16.06 18.31 -21.30
CA ILE A 452 15.44 19.38 -20.50
C ILE A 452 16.22 20.70 -20.68
N ALA A 453 17.54 20.67 -20.63
CA ALA A 453 18.38 21.85 -20.86
C ALA A 453 18.24 22.40 -22.29
N GLY A 454 18.15 21.52 -23.29
CA GLY A 454 17.89 21.88 -24.67
C GLY A 454 16.54 22.58 -24.86
N ILE A 455 15.51 22.04 -24.25
CA ILE A 455 14.15 22.59 -24.27
C ILE A 455 14.10 23.94 -23.54
N ARG A 456 14.81 24.07 -22.41
CA ARG A 456 14.95 25.35 -21.72
C ARG A 456 15.53 26.43 -22.64
N ALA A 457 16.64 26.14 -23.30
CA ALA A 457 17.28 27.04 -24.23
C ALA A 457 16.39 27.36 -25.46
N GLU A 458 15.59 26.43 -25.93
CA GLU A 458 14.63 26.64 -27.02
C GLU A 458 13.46 27.52 -26.58
N MET A 459 12.91 27.29 -25.40
CA MET A 459 11.85 28.12 -24.80
C MET A 459 12.35 29.57 -24.57
N GLU A 460 13.54 29.74 -24.02
CA GLU A 460 14.15 31.08 -23.81
C GLU A 460 14.35 31.83 -25.13
N ARG A 461 14.76 31.14 -26.18
CA ARG A 461 14.88 31.73 -27.53
C ARG A 461 13.53 32.05 -28.16
N SER A 462 12.52 31.21 -27.96
CA SER A 462 11.19 31.40 -28.53
C SER A 462 10.42 32.54 -27.87
N LEU A 463 10.80 32.95 -26.65
CA LEU A 463 10.25 34.13 -25.97
C LEU A 463 10.40 35.43 -26.79
N PHE A 464 11.35 35.49 -27.73
CA PHE A 464 11.63 36.66 -28.54
C PHE A 464 11.05 36.58 -29.97
N SER A 465 10.58 35.42 -30.44
CA SER A 465 10.24 35.23 -31.86
C SER A 465 8.89 34.53 -32.16
N PHE A 466 8.33 33.79 -31.24
CA PHE A 466 7.08 33.03 -31.49
C PHE A 466 6.09 33.21 -30.33
N GLY A 467 4.82 33.49 -30.65
CA GLY A 467 3.74 33.62 -29.67
C GLY A 467 3.40 32.28 -28.95
N GLU A 468 2.32 32.28 -28.17
CA GLU A 468 1.85 31.13 -27.35
C GLU A 468 1.82 29.76 -28.06
N SER A 469 1.61 29.74 -29.40
CA SER A 469 1.61 28.52 -30.23
C SER A 469 2.98 27.84 -30.30
N GLY A 470 4.07 28.58 -30.23
CA GLY A 470 5.43 28.04 -30.28
C GLY A 470 5.82 27.34 -28.98
N LEU A 471 5.52 27.94 -27.84
CA LEU A 471 5.75 27.32 -26.52
C LEU A 471 4.97 26.03 -26.35
N ARG A 472 3.72 26.04 -26.76
CA ARG A 472 2.85 24.84 -26.68
C ARG A 472 3.40 23.68 -27.52
N SER A 473 3.87 23.96 -28.73
CA SER A 473 4.48 22.96 -29.61
C SER A 473 5.77 22.35 -29.02
N ILE A 474 6.60 23.14 -28.35
CA ILE A 474 7.82 22.68 -27.69
C ILE A 474 7.46 21.72 -26.55
N MET A 475 6.44 22.03 -25.79
CA MET A 475 6.00 21.25 -24.65
C MET A 475 5.30 19.94 -25.06
N ASP A 476 4.43 19.99 -26.06
CA ASP A 476 3.81 18.80 -26.63
C ASP A 476 4.87 17.81 -27.16
N ARG A 477 5.93 18.33 -27.79
CA ARG A 477 7.08 17.54 -28.23
C ARG A 477 7.81 16.91 -27.04
N PHE A 478 8.05 17.68 -25.98
CA PHE A 478 8.69 17.16 -24.76
C PHE A 478 7.93 15.99 -24.16
N PHE A 479 6.63 16.16 -23.91
CA PHE A 479 5.82 15.07 -23.35
C PHE A 479 5.74 13.86 -24.29
N LYS A 480 5.67 14.10 -25.60
CA LYS A 480 5.71 13.02 -26.59
C LYS A 480 7.01 12.23 -26.48
N ASP A 481 8.16 12.89 -26.47
CA ASP A 481 9.45 12.25 -26.40
C ASP A 481 9.64 11.48 -25.08
N VAL A 482 9.19 12.06 -23.97
CA VAL A 482 9.22 11.43 -22.64
C VAL A 482 8.32 10.20 -22.60
N ASN A 483 7.09 10.27 -23.13
CA ASN A 483 6.17 9.14 -23.21
C ASN A 483 6.69 8.04 -24.15
N ASP A 484 7.28 8.42 -25.29
CA ASP A 484 7.91 7.49 -26.23
C ASP A 484 9.07 6.73 -25.57
N ASN A 485 9.89 7.39 -24.75
CA ASN A 485 10.98 6.76 -24.02
C ASN A 485 10.48 5.74 -22.99
N ILE A 486 9.46 6.08 -22.20
CA ILE A 486 8.86 5.14 -21.25
C ILE A 486 8.15 4.00 -21.96
N SER A 487 7.49 4.24 -23.11
CA SER A 487 6.85 3.19 -23.90
C SER A 487 7.88 2.20 -24.46
N LYS A 488 8.98 2.70 -25.01
CA LYS A 488 10.10 1.85 -25.45
C LYS A 488 10.73 1.10 -24.29
N ALA A 489 10.87 1.73 -23.12
CA ALA A 489 11.34 1.05 -21.92
C ALA A 489 10.37 -0.06 -21.47
N ALA A 490 9.05 0.12 -21.61
CA ALA A 490 8.06 -0.89 -21.31
C ALA A 490 8.14 -2.09 -22.26
N GLU A 491 8.32 -1.85 -23.55
CA GLU A 491 8.54 -2.89 -24.56
C GLU A 491 9.83 -3.69 -24.23
N GLN A 492 10.91 -2.98 -23.91
CA GLN A 492 12.18 -3.59 -23.55
C GLN A 492 12.10 -4.42 -22.26
N VAL A 493 11.34 -3.95 -21.25
CA VAL A 493 11.03 -4.72 -20.03
C VAL A 493 10.30 -6.02 -20.38
N ALA A 494 9.30 -5.97 -21.25
CA ALA A 494 8.55 -7.15 -21.67
C ALA A 494 9.46 -8.16 -22.43
N GLU A 495 10.35 -7.68 -23.28
CA GLU A 495 11.35 -8.54 -23.95
C GLU A 495 12.31 -9.21 -22.95
N VAL A 496 12.83 -8.45 -21.99
CA VAL A 496 13.69 -9.00 -20.93
C VAL A 496 12.93 -10.02 -20.09
N GLN A 497 11.68 -9.79 -19.72
CA GLN A 497 10.85 -10.74 -18.98
C GLN A 497 10.63 -12.04 -19.76
N ALA A 498 10.29 -11.95 -21.04
CA ALA A 498 10.09 -13.12 -21.92
C ALA A 498 11.40 -13.91 -22.09
N MET A 499 12.51 -13.23 -22.32
CA MET A 499 13.84 -13.84 -22.44
C MET A 499 14.22 -14.55 -21.13
N MET A 500 14.06 -13.91 -19.99
CA MET A 500 14.38 -14.50 -18.68
C MET A 500 13.50 -15.70 -18.37
N ALA A 501 12.20 -15.64 -18.66
CA ALA A 501 11.30 -16.79 -18.48
C ALA A 501 11.72 -17.99 -19.34
N ALA A 502 12.20 -17.76 -20.57
CA ALA A 502 12.72 -18.81 -21.44
C ALA A 502 14.05 -19.37 -20.90
N MET A 503 14.94 -18.50 -20.42
CA MET A 503 16.21 -18.88 -19.81
C MET A 503 16.01 -19.74 -18.55
N TYR A 504 15.12 -19.33 -17.67
CA TYR A 504 14.80 -20.08 -16.45
C TYR A 504 14.25 -21.47 -16.75
N ARG A 505 13.32 -21.60 -17.70
CA ARG A 505 12.79 -22.90 -18.13
C ARG A 505 13.89 -23.82 -18.65
N LYS A 506 14.69 -23.32 -19.58
CA LYS A 506 15.77 -24.10 -20.19
C LYS A 506 16.82 -24.52 -19.16
N PHE A 507 17.17 -23.62 -18.25
CA PHE A 507 18.16 -23.91 -17.21
C PHE A 507 17.63 -24.92 -16.18
N SER A 508 16.34 -24.86 -15.84
CA SER A 508 15.67 -25.86 -15.00
C SER A 508 15.65 -27.26 -15.65
N GLU A 509 15.38 -27.33 -16.95
CA GLU A 509 15.36 -28.59 -17.71
C GLU A 509 16.74 -29.23 -17.83
N GLU A 510 17.78 -28.43 -18.10
CA GLU A 510 19.16 -28.91 -18.31
C GLU A 510 19.86 -29.29 -16.99
N HIS A 511 19.52 -28.66 -15.87
CA HIS A 511 20.24 -28.81 -14.59
C HIS A 511 19.41 -29.34 -13.43
N GLY A 512 18.14 -29.74 -13.67
CA GLY A 512 17.28 -30.37 -12.65
C GLY A 512 16.90 -29.42 -11.48
N LEU A 513 16.98 -28.13 -11.71
CA LEU A 513 16.76 -27.12 -10.68
C LEU A 513 15.27 -26.83 -10.49
N GLY A 514 14.86 -26.49 -9.26
CA GLY A 514 13.47 -26.18 -8.96
C GLY A 514 12.92 -25.05 -9.87
N GLN A 515 11.63 -25.11 -10.19
CA GLN A 515 10.98 -24.08 -11.01
C GLN A 515 11.00 -22.73 -10.28
N VAL A 516 11.93 -21.88 -10.64
CA VAL A 516 11.99 -20.48 -10.19
C VAL A 516 11.41 -19.61 -11.30
N THR A 517 10.47 -18.75 -10.97
CA THR A 517 9.92 -17.77 -11.91
C THR A 517 10.58 -16.41 -11.69
N PRO A 518 10.94 -15.68 -12.75
CA PRO A 518 11.50 -14.34 -12.60
C PRO A 518 10.44 -13.40 -11.98
N PRO A 519 10.83 -12.48 -11.07
CA PRO A 519 9.91 -11.52 -10.48
C PRO A 519 9.30 -10.62 -11.56
N PRO A 520 7.97 -10.40 -11.55
CA PRO A 520 7.32 -9.53 -12.52
C PRO A 520 7.69 -8.05 -12.27
N PHE A 521 7.76 -7.26 -13.35
CA PHE A 521 7.95 -5.82 -13.28
C PHE A 521 6.91 -5.11 -14.14
N SER A 522 6.30 -4.05 -13.61
CA SER A 522 5.29 -3.28 -14.32
C SER A 522 5.69 -1.81 -14.44
N THR A 523 5.68 -1.30 -15.67
CA THR A 523 5.93 0.11 -16.00
C THR A 523 4.69 0.98 -15.93
N LEU A 524 3.51 0.38 -15.67
CA LEU A 524 2.21 1.06 -15.71
C LEU A 524 2.13 2.28 -14.77
N LYS A 525 2.80 2.21 -13.61
CA LYS A 525 2.82 3.32 -12.64
C LYS A 525 3.51 4.56 -13.21
N TYR A 526 4.58 4.41 -14.00
CA TYR A 526 5.30 5.53 -14.62
C TYR A 526 4.51 6.15 -15.76
N HIS A 527 3.88 5.32 -16.61
CA HIS A 527 2.97 5.80 -17.66
C HIS A 527 1.81 6.61 -17.10
N LYS A 528 1.17 6.10 -16.04
CA LYS A 528 0.06 6.83 -15.39
C LYS A 528 0.52 8.16 -14.82
N GLU A 529 1.70 8.20 -14.22
CA GLU A 529 2.27 9.41 -13.62
C GLU A 529 2.56 10.46 -14.70
N LEU A 530 3.25 10.08 -15.79
CA LEU A 530 3.54 10.99 -16.90
C LEU A 530 2.27 11.49 -17.60
N ALA A 531 1.30 10.62 -17.83
CA ALA A 531 0.02 11.01 -18.42
C ALA A 531 -0.74 12.03 -17.54
N ARG A 532 -0.65 11.89 -16.22
CA ARG A 532 -1.22 12.85 -15.27
C ARG A 532 -0.51 14.19 -15.32
N LEU A 533 0.83 14.18 -15.32
CA LEU A 533 1.65 15.40 -15.43
C LEU A 533 1.33 16.14 -16.73
N GLU A 534 1.26 15.43 -17.85
CA GLU A 534 0.92 16.00 -19.15
C GLU A 534 -0.49 16.62 -19.15
N LYS A 535 -1.50 15.89 -18.63
CA LYS A 535 -2.88 16.36 -18.54
C LYS A 535 -3.01 17.59 -17.65
N SER A 536 -2.46 17.52 -16.43
CA SER A 536 -2.44 18.63 -15.48
C SER A 536 -1.81 19.89 -16.08
N PHE A 537 -0.71 19.71 -16.81
CA PHE A 537 -0.03 20.81 -17.44
C PHE A 537 -0.84 21.42 -18.60
N ARG A 538 -1.41 20.60 -19.49
CA ARG A 538 -2.24 21.08 -20.63
C ARG A 538 -3.43 21.89 -20.13
N GLU A 539 -4.08 21.46 -19.06
CA GLU A 539 -5.23 22.16 -18.48
C GLU A 539 -4.83 23.47 -17.82
N HIS A 540 -3.73 23.47 -17.08
CA HIS A 540 -3.21 24.70 -16.44
C HIS A 540 -2.77 25.73 -17.48
N PHE A 541 -2.09 25.30 -18.54
CA PHE A 541 -1.64 26.18 -19.62
C PHE A 541 -2.82 26.80 -20.39
N ASN A 542 -3.87 26.04 -20.68
CA ASN A 542 -5.07 26.55 -21.34
C ASN A 542 -5.80 27.62 -20.49
N THR A 543 -5.67 27.55 -19.18
CA THR A 543 -6.34 28.49 -18.26
C THR A 543 -5.51 29.76 -18.03
N VAL A 544 -4.20 29.61 -17.89
CA VAL A 544 -3.26 30.73 -17.63
C VAL A 544 -3.03 31.58 -18.88
N GLY A 545 -3.02 30.97 -20.06
CA GLY A 545 -2.85 31.69 -21.34
C GLY A 545 -3.96 32.69 -21.67
N ARG A 546 -5.14 32.52 -21.09
CA ARG A 546 -6.26 33.47 -21.21
C ARG A 546 -6.24 34.61 -20.20
N LEU A 547 -5.45 34.52 -19.13
CA LEU A 547 -5.45 35.48 -18.02
C LEU A 547 -4.24 36.39 -17.93
N LEU A 548 -3.15 36.15 -18.68
CA LEU A 548 -1.90 36.86 -18.44
C LEU A 548 -1.21 37.37 -19.71
N THR A 549 -1.37 38.64 -19.98
CA THR A 549 -0.39 39.52 -20.64
C THR A 549 0.92 39.69 -19.84
N THR A 550 1.16 38.85 -18.82
CA THR A 550 2.29 38.99 -17.88
C THR A 550 3.36 37.93 -18.15
N SER A 551 4.44 38.39 -18.78
CA SER A 551 5.76 37.76 -18.94
C SER A 551 5.81 36.22 -19.09
N GLN A 552 5.92 35.79 -20.34
CA GLN A 552 6.24 34.43 -20.78
C GLN A 552 7.42 33.83 -20.00
N GLY A 553 8.38 34.64 -19.54
CA GLY A 553 9.50 34.19 -18.71
C GLY A 553 9.10 33.54 -17.38
N ARG A 554 8.04 34.04 -16.71
CA ARG A 554 7.51 33.39 -15.48
C ARG A 554 6.85 32.04 -15.76
N LEU A 555 6.24 31.88 -16.92
CA LEU A 555 5.63 30.62 -17.34
C LEU A 555 6.68 29.53 -17.61
N THR A 556 7.74 29.90 -18.30
CA THR A 556 8.90 29.03 -18.58
C THR A 556 9.58 28.61 -17.27
N HIS A 557 9.83 29.53 -16.36
CA HIS A 557 10.43 29.23 -15.06
C HIS A 557 9.56 28.27 -14.25
N LYS A 558 8.24 28.52 -14.18
CA LYS A 558 7.30 27.65 -13.47
C LYS A 558 7.19 26.25 -14.09
N PHE A 559 7.28 26.13 -15.43
CA PHE A 559 7.34 24.82 -16.10
C PHE A 559 8.53 23.99 -15.63
N PHE A 560 9.73 24.59 -15.59
CA PHE A 560 10.94 23.86 -15.19
C PHE A 560 10.97 23.52 -13.71
N GLU A 561 10.47 24.39 -12.85
CA GLU A 561 10.39 24.11 -11.41
C GLU A 561 9.36 23.03 -11.06
N THR A 562 8.24 22.98 -11.78
CA THR A 562 7.15 22.06 -11.41
C THR A 562 7.09 20.80 -12.28
N VAL A 563 7.09 20.93 -13.60
CA VAL A 563 6.87 19.80 -14.50
C VAL A 563 8.16 19.05 -14.81
N ALA A 564 9.21 19.76 -15.22
CA ALA A 564 10.48 19.12 -15.58
C ALA A 564 11.11 18.42 -14.38
N SER A 565 11.06 19.01 -13.19
CA SER A 565 11.55 18.39 -11.95
C SER A 565 10.79 17.10 -11.62
N ARG A 566 9.47 17.07 -11.83
CA ARG A 566 8.65 15.88 -11.61
C ARG A 566 8.93 14.78 -12.63
N VAL A 567 9.12 15.13 -13.90
CA VAL A 567 9.53 14.17 -14.93
C VAL A 567 10.90 13.57 -14.59
N VAL A 568 11.87 14.39 -14.16
CA VAL A 568 13.17 13.92 -13.67
C VAL A 568 12.98 12.91 -12.54
N TYR A 569 12.16 13.22 -11.55
CA TYR A 569 11.89 12.32 -10.42
C TYR A 569 11.25 10.99 -10.85
N VAL A 570 10.28 11.00 -11.79
CA VAL A 570 9.68 9.78 -12.33
C VAL A 570 10.74 8.89 -12.98
N PHE A 571 11.66 9.48 -13.75
CA PHE A 571 12.74 8.73 -14.38
C PHE A 571 13.79 8.24 -13.37
N GLU A 572 14.12 9.00 -12.33
CA GLU A 572 15.00 8.56 -11.24
C GLU A 572 14.43 7.33 -10.53
N VAL A 573 13.13 7.38 -10.19
CA VAL A 573 12.45 6.24 -9.56
C VAL A 573 12.38 5.05 -10.50
N ALA A 574 12.04 5.29 -11.78
CA ALA A 574 11.97 4.23 -12.79
C ALA A 574 13.33 3.55 -13.00
N ASN A 575 14.40 4.34 -13.11
CA ASN A 575 15.76 3.83 -13.29
C ASN A 575 16.19 2.98 -12.09
N ARG A 576 16.04 3.49 -10.88
CA ARG A 576 16.36 2.75 -9.64
C ARG A 576 15.57 1.45 -9.52
N ASP A 577 14.26 1.50 -9.76
CA ASP A 577 13.40 0.32 -9.63
C ASP A 577 13.74 -0.73 -10.70
N VAL A 578 14.07 -0.30 -11.93
CA VAL A 578 14.55 -1.19 -13.01
C VAL A 578 15.90 -1.79 -12.67
N GLU A 579 16.86 -1.01 -12.14
CA GLU A 579 18.16 -1.57 -11.70
C GLU A 579 18.00 -2.65 -10.64
N HIS A 580 17.16 -2.42 -9.63
CA HIS A 580 16.90 -3.40 -8.59
C HIS A 580 16.24 -4.65 -9.16
N TRP A 581 15.25 -4.47 -10.05
CA TRP A 581 14.60 -5.60 -10.70
C TRP A 581 15.55 -6.41 -11.57
N LEU A 582 16.40 -5.77 -12.39
CA LEU A 582 17.38 -6.45 -13.24
C LEU A 582 18.37 -7.29 -12.42
N LYS A 583 18.84 -6.77 -11.27
CA LYS A 583 19.68 -7.52 -10.33
C LYS A 583 18.93 -8.71 -9.76
N ALA A 584 17.68 -8.51 -9.31
CA ALA A 584 16.85 -9.57 -8.74
C ALA A 584 16.52 -10.67 -9.76
N VAL A 585 16.30 -10.31 -11.01
CA VAL A 585 16.00 -11.28 -12.09
C VAL A 585 17.18 -12.17 -12.43
N MET A 586 18.42 -11.69 -12.37
CA MET A 586 19.60 -12.52 -12.68
C MET A 586 20.15 -13.32 -11.48
N ALA A 587 19.92 -12.83 -10.26
CA ALA A 587 20.53 -13.35 -9.05
C ALA A 587 20.35 -14.86 -8.84
N PRO A 588 19.17 -15.48 -9.00
CA PRO A 588 19.01 -16.92 -8.77
C PRO A 588 19.83 -17.79 -9.74
N MET A 589 19.89 -17.41 -11.01
CA MET A 589 20.68 -18.15 -12.00
C MET A 589 22.18 -18.01 -11.74
N GLU A 590 22.65 -16.79 -11.41
CA GLU A 590 24.06 -16.56 -11.08
C GLU A 590 24.47 -17.35 -9.83
N THR A 591 23.62 -17.39 -8.81
CA THR A 591 23.85 -18.15 -7.58
C THR A 591 23.95 -19.64 -7.88
N GLN A 592 23.05 -20.20 -8.68
CA GLN A 592 23.06 -21.61 -9.04
C GLN A 592 24.28 -22.00 -9.87
N VAL A 593 24.64 -21.18 -10.87
CA VAL A 593 25.86 -21.42 -11.69
C VAL A 593 27.11 -21.36 -10.81
N LYS A 594 27.21 -20.37 -9.92
CA LYS A 594 28.33 -20.22 -8.99
C LYS A 594 28.43 -21.40 -8.03
N GLU A 595 27.31 -21.87 -7.51
CA GLU A 595 27.25 -23.00 -6.60
C GLU A 595 27.70 -24.30 -7.27
N HIS A 596 27.17 -24.60 -8.46
CA HIS A 596 27.58 -25.80 -9.22
C HIS A 596 29.05 -25.75 -9.61
N GLN A 597 29.55 -24.58 -10.04
CA GLN A 597 31.00 -24.42 -10.33
C GLN A 597 31.86 -24.68 -9.09
N LEU A 598 31.42 -24.21 -7.93
CA LEU A 598 32.13 -24.41 -6.67
C LEU A 598 32.14 -25.88 -6.27
N GLN A 599 31.03 -26.59 -6.42
CA GLN A 599 30.92 -28.04 -6.15
C GLN A 599 31.84 -28.85 -7.03
N LEU A 600 31.82 -28.62 -8.35
CA LEU A 600 32.73 -29.32 -9.29
C LEU A 600 34.21 -29.04 -8.99
N ARG A 601 34.55 -27.80 -8.64
CA ARG A 601 35.90 -27.43 -8.27
C ARG A 601 36.36 -28.14 -7.01
N ARG A 602 35.54 -28.16 -5.96
CA ARG A 602 35.81 -28.86 -4.70
C ARG A 602 35.97 -30.37 -4.92
N ARG A 603 35.08 -30.96 -5.73
CA ARG A 603 35.16 -32.39 -6.08
C ARG A 603 36.48 -32.72 -6.79
N LEU A 604 36.87 -31.94 -7.78
CA LEU A 604 38.10 -32.14 -8.53
C LEU A 604 39.36 -31.95 -7.67
N GLU A 605 39.37 -30.93 -6.80
CA GLU A 605 40.48 -30.73 -5.85
C GLU A 605 40.58 -31.87 -4.84
N SER A 606 39.47 -32.37 -4.33
CA SER A 606 39.39 -33.52 -3.42
C SER A 606 40.05 -34.77 -4.05
N ILE A 607 39.64 -35.14 -5.26
CA ILE A 607 40.19 -36.31 -5.95
C ILE A 607 41.67 -36.12 -6.30
N LYS A 608 42.10 -34.91 -6.69
CA LYS A 608 43.52 -34.61 -6.96
C LYS A 608 44.40 -34.74 -5.72
N ARG A 609 43.93 -34.32 -4.55
CA ARG A 609 44.66 -34.45 -3.27
C ARG A 609 44.80 -35.91 -2.87
N ILE A 610 43.76 -36.71 -3.03
CA ILE A 610 43.79 -38.16 -2.78
C ILE A 610 44.76 -38.85 -3.74
N HIS A 611 44.75 -38.52 -5.04
CA HIS A 611 45.66 -39.10 -6.05
C HIS A 611 47.13 -38.77 -5.77
N LYS A 612 47.40 -37.56 -5.25
CA LYS A 612 48.78 -37.13 -4.91
C LYS A 612 49.27 -37.64 -3.55
N ALA A 613 48.47 -38.46 -2.82
CA ALA A 613 48.74 -38.91 -1.47
C ALA A 613 48.98 -37.75 -0.47
N THR A 614 48.45 -36.54 -0.76
CA THR A 614 48.60 -35.37 0.11
C THR A 614 47.58 -35.39 1.27
N ASP A 615 46.42 -36.02 1.05
CA ASP A 615 45.39 -36.24 2.07
C ASP A 615 45.10 -37.76 2.17
N THR A 616 44.80 -38.22 3.38
CA THR A 616 44.27 -39.57 3.56
C THR A 616 42.82 -39.63 3.11
N LEU A 617 42.42 -40.71 2.48
CA LEU A 617 41.02 -40.92 2.04
C LEU A 617 40.05 -40.81 3.22
N GLU A 618 40.44 -41.37 4.39
CA GLU A 618 39.69 -41.27 5.63
C GLU A 618 39.48 -39.82 6.10
N GLY A 619 40.52 -39.00 6.15
CA GLY A 619 40.42 -37.60 6.56
C GLY A 619 39.51 -36.78 5.65
N ARG A 620 39.45 -37.10 4.37
CA ARG A 620 38.55 -36.41 3.44
C ARG A 620 37.11 -36.87 3.57
N ILE A 621 36.85 -38.12 3.86
CA ILE A 621 35.51 -38.63 4.18
C ILE A 621 34.99 -37.94 5.46
N GLU A 622 35.84 -37.87 6.50
CA GLU A 622 35.46 -37.22 7.78
C GLU A 622 35.11 -35.73 7.58
N GLU A 623 35.89 -35.01 6.78
CA GLU A 623 35.62 -33.60 6.44
C GLU A 623 34.28 -33.42 5.71
N LEU A 624 33.96 -34.32 4.75
CA LEU A 624 32.67 -34.26 4.04
C LEU A 624 31.48 -34.67 4.92
N GLU A 625 31.69 -35.61 5.85
CA GLU A 625 30.65 -35.96 6.85
C GLU A 625 30.36 -34.78 7.78
N ASP A 626 31.37 -33.99 8.14
CA ASP A 626 31.20 -32.78 8.90
C ASP A 626 30.40 -31.71 8.14
N ILE A 627 30.70 -31.54 6.84
CA ILE A 627 29.95 -30.63 5.97
C ILE A 627 28.49 -31.09 5.81
N ASP A 628 28.24 -32.41 5.61
CA ASP A 628 26.86 -32.94 5.53
C ASP A 628 26.10 -32.66 6.82
N ARG A 629 26.72 -32.86 7.99
CA ARG A 629 26.15 -32.55 9.29
C ARG A 629 25.80 -31.05 9.43
N GLN A 630 26.68 -30.16 9.00
CA GLN A 630 26.45 -28.70 9.01
C GLN A 630 25.28 -28.32 8.10
N LEU A 631 25.21 -28.87 6.88
CA LEU A 631 24.10 -28.62 5.94
C LEU A 631 22.77 -29.18 6.47
N ALA A 632 22.79 -30.36 7.10
CA ALA A 632 21.62 -30.92 7.76
C ALA A 632 21.14 -30.03 8.92
N GLN A 633 22.06 -29.47 9.69
CA GLN A 633 21.75 -28.53 10.74
C GLN A 633 21.14 -27.24 10.18
N GLN A 634 21.71 -26.65 9.13
CA GLN A 634 21.16 -25.45 8.47
C GLN A 634 19.74 -25.69 7.93
N LEU A 635 19.46 -26.87 7.35
CA LEU A 635 18.11 -27.27 6.92
C LEU A 635 17.13 -27.38 8.11
N ALA A 636 17.58 -27.93 9.24
CA ALA A 636 16.78 -28.02 10.45
C ALA A 636 16.47 -26.63 11.03
N GLU A 637 17.48 -25.74 11.09
CA GLU A 637 17.34 -24.36 11.53
C GLU A 637 16.39 -23.56 10.64
N LEU A 638 16.49 -23.70 9.30
CA LEU A 638 15.56 -23.08 8.35
C LEU A 638 14.10 -23.49 8.63
N ASN A 639 13.88 -24.80 8.85
CA ASN A 639 12.56 -25.31 9.19
C ASN A 639 12.06 -24.78 10.55
N GLU A 640 12.93 -24.63 11.52
CA GLU A 640 12.60 -24.04 12.81
C GLU A 640 12.21 -22.56 12.67
N ARG A 641 12.96 -21.77 11.89
CA ARG A 641 12.64 -20.37 11.58
C ARG A 641 11.30 -20.24 10.87
N GLN A 642 11.03 -21.09 9.88
CA GLN A 642 9.72 -21.15 9.22
C GLN A 642 8.60 -21.44 10.21
N ARG A 643 8.78 -22.46 11.08
CA ARG A 643 7.80 -22.80 12.11
C ARG A 643 7.57 -21.65 13.09
N ALA A 644 8.61 -20.93 13.46
CA ALA A 644 8.51 -19.78 14.35
C ALA A 644 7.65 -18.64 13.73
N VAL A 645 7.83 -18.34 12.43
CA VAL A 645 6.97 -17.39 11.73
C VAL A 645 5.53 -17.90 11.67
N PHE A 646 5.32 -19.17 11.30
CA PHE A 646 4.00 -19.76 11.19
C PHE A 646 3.30 -19.95 12.54
N ALA A 647 4.04 -20.14 13.62
CA ALA A 647 3.47 -20.16 14.96
C ALA A 647 2.84 -18.79 15.32
N VAL A 648 3.50 -17.67 14.97
CA VAL A 648 2.94 -16.33 15.15
C VAL A 648 1.72 -16.12 14.25
N LEU A 649 1.78 -16.54 12.98
CA LEU A 649 0.66 -16.45 12.04
C LEU A 649 -0.56 -17.26 12.50
N ASN A 650 -0.34 -18.42 13.12
CA ASN A 650 -1.40 -19.32 13.57
C ASN A 650 -1.91 -19.01 14.98
N ALA A 651 -1.10 -18.42 15.85
CA ALA A 651 -1.53 -18.01 17.19
C ALA A 651 -2.65 -16.94 17.13
N GLY A 652 -2.71 -16.17 16.02
CA GLY A 652 -3.66 -15.08 15.90
C GLY A 652 -3.46 -14.01 16.98
N MET A 653 -4.50 -13.21 17.22
CA MET A 653 -4.53 -12.25 18.33
C MET A 653 -4.84 -13.00 19.63
N SER A 654 -3.83 -13.24 20.47
CA SER A 654 -4.09 -13.75 21.82
C SER A 654 -4.56 -12.62 22.73
N ARG A 655 -5.75 -12.76 23.30
CA ARG A 655 -6.34 -11.82 24.27
C ARG A 655 -5.66 -11.83 25.65
N GLU A 656 -4.72 -12.76 25.90
CA GLU A 656 -4.09 -12.95 27.22
C GLU A 656 -2.89 -12.02 27.51
N ALA A 657 -2.52 -11.13 26.60
CA ALA A 657 -1.33 -10.30 26.74
C ALA A 657 -1.62 -8.79 26.93
N ALA A 658 -2.88 -8.41 27.25
CA ALA A 658 -3.26 -7.02 27.55
C ALA A 658 -3.52 -6.79 29.03
#